data_b237ce8564040e5d87d8f682f10b18df
#
_entry.id   b237ce8564040e5d87d8f682f10b18df
#
_cell.length_a   1.000
_cell.length_b   1.000
_cell.length_c   1.000
_cell.angle_alpha   90.00
_cell.angle_beta   90.00
_cell.angle_gamma   90.00
#
_symmetry.space_group_name_H-M   'P 1'
#
loop_
_entity.id
_entity.type
_entity.pdbx_description
1 polymer ?
#
loop_
_entity_poly.entity_id
_entity_poly.type
_entity_poly.pdbx_seq_one_letter_code
_entity_poly.pdbx_strand_id
1 'polypeptide(L)'
;MPILMQSSQESMRSVAERLGAGFLHKQSKMLTHELGEYIGREFGFGDFVVTDKYLHQIARASDLQGAEHIISTIPDNYLSTLQSKNYISRWLLARGIFAVGEQIKNTVYPDAASLREDVVRRIHDYRMGQGLGVVARFNPDTYNDTIGFARLGEGSLGGKARGLAFLSHILYKYNLYDKWKDVRVLVPRTLAISSDFFDRFILENGLQYVINSDLSDSDLLTQFVSSTLPAELVAALRVFIREVDKPLAVRSSSKLEDSYYQPFAGVYSTYMIPRTENEDQQLRLLGNAIKSVYASVYYASSRGYITATANVISEEKMGIILQEVCGTEDDGYYFPTLSGSARSLNFYPVGYEKAEEGIAKIAFGLGKAVVDGEQVLRFSPSHPRNVVQTSTPELTMRDTQQVMYALNLQPGKFKTSVDDAVNLERIPISECGRFKAFSKVASTYDYQNGRIVDSAMAEGPKAVTFAHILRYDTFPLADILKQMLQIATDEMKCSVEIEFAADLDNRVFHMLQIRPISSDGLRSEVDWEKVSCEHALVRSSSSLGTGWITDVKDIVYVKRDSFDKMRTAEIAAEITALNTRFRNQGVSYLLIGYGRWGTHIPSLGIPVDWSDISEAKALVECSLEDFRVDPSQGSHFFQNLTSFNVGYVSVDEFSRKDDFIDHQALMALPALSESEFVRHIRLEKPLQLCVDGRTGKALIGI
;
A
#
# COMPACT_ATOMS: atom_id res chain seq x y z
N MET A 1 -30.52 9.20 -39.04
CA MET A 1 -29.35 9.16 -39.92
C MET A 1 -29.34 10.45 -40.71
N PRO A 2 -28.23 11.17 -40.87
CA PRO A 2 -28.15 12.37 -41.69
C PRO A 2 -28.45 12.02 -43.14
N ILE A 3 -29.24 12.88 -43.78
CA ILE A 3 -29.62 12.73 -45.21
C ILE A 3 -29.10 13.93 -45.94
N LEU A 4 -28.45 13.70 -47.08
CA LEU A 4 -27.92 14.74 -47.94
C LEU A 4 -28.54 14.66 -49.33
N MET A 5 -29.16 15.77 -49.75
CA MET A 5 -29.73 15.90 -51.09
C MET A 5 -28.74 16.59 -52.01
N GLN A 6 -28.47 15.99 -53.15
CA GLN A 6 -27.68 16.64 -54.23
C GLN A 6 -28.56 16.98 -55.43
N SER A 7 -28.55 18.23 -55.84
CA SER A 7 -29.30 18.67 -57.04
C SER A 7 -28.53 19.77 -57.79
N SER A 8 -28.75 19.86 -59.10
CA SER A 8 -28.33 21.00 -59.91
C SER A 8 -29.35 22.17 -59.89
N GLN A 9 -30.48 22.00 -59.21
CA GLN A 9 -31.51 23.00 -59.09
C GLN A 9 -31.49 23.58 -57.69
N GLU A 10 -31.19 24.88 -57.53
CA GLU A 10 -31.10 25.59 -56.26
C GLU A 10 -32.45 25.58 -55.51
N SER A 11 -33.61 25.57 -56.23
CA SER A 11 -34.94 25.44 -55.66
C SER A 11 -35.13 24.23 -54.76
N MET A 12 -34.33 23.17 -54.96
CA MET A 12 -34.38 21.96 -54.11
C MET A 12 -33.77 22.13 -52.74
N ARG A 13 -33.05 23.22 -52.49
CA ARG A 13 -32.49 23.57 -51.16
C ARG A 13 -33.64 23.70 -50.13
N SER A 14 -34.67 24.43 -50.45
CA SER A 14 -35.82 24.63 -49.57
C SER A 14 -36.61 23.33 -49.31
N VAL A 15 -36.56 22.42 -50.26
CA VAL A 15 -37.17 21.09 -50.11
C VAL A 15 -36.36 20.24 -49.16
N ALA A 16 -35.02 20.23 -49.33
CA ALA A 16 -34.10 19.51 -48.45
C ALA A 16 -34.24 19.99 -47.00
N GLU A 17 -34.26 21.31 -46.79
CA GLU A 17 -34.42 21.94 -45.47
C GLU A 17 -35.72 21.57 -44.79
N ARG A 18 -36.87 21.56 -45.52
CA ARG A 18 -38.17 21.15 -44.99
C ARG A 18 -38.21 19.66 -44.62
N LEU A 19 -37.40 18.84 -45.27
CA LEU A 19 -37.24 17.40 -44.97
C LEU A 19 -36.18 17.12 -43.91
N GLY A 20 -35.56 18.14 -43.36
CA GLY A 20 -34.44 18.00 -42.40
C GLY A 20 -33.20 17.38 -43.03
N ALA A 21 -33.01 17.49 -44.34
CA ALA A 21 -31.85 17.05 -45.07
C ALA A 21 -30.86 18.15 -45.38
N GLY A 22 -29.60 17.85 -45.46
CA GLY A 22 -28.59 18.79 -46.02
C GLY A 22 -28.76 18.94 -47.53
N PHE A 23 -28.28 20.02 -48.10
CA PHE A 23 -28.31 20.28 -49.53
C PHE A 23 -26.91 20.60 -50.09
N LEU A 24 -26.54 19.97 -51.19
CA LEU A 24 -25.36 20.31 -51.98
C LEU A 24 -25.72 20.58 -53.46
N HIS A 25 -25.22 21.68 -53.97
CA HIS A 25 -25.42 21.99 -55.38
C HIS A 25 -24.38 21.25 -56.23
N LYS A 26 -24.84 20.36 -57.16
CA LYS A 26 -23.96 19.50 -57.97
C LYS A 26 -22.89 20.22 -58.80
N GLN A 27 -23.16 21.48 -59.19
CA GLN A 27 -22.25 22.33 -59.97
C GLN A 27 -21.42 23.29 -59.13
N SER A 28 -21.43 23.15 -57.79
CA SER A 28 -20.58 23.96 -56.92
C SER A 28 -19.13 23.71 -57.24
N LYS A 29 -18.33 24.76 -57.41
CA LYS A 29 -16.89 24.69 -57.55
C LYS A 29 -16.17 24.17 -56.28
N MET A 30 -16.87 24.19 -55.17
CA MET A 30 -16.40 23.78 -53.84
C MET A 30 -17.07 22.47 -53.36
N LEU A 31 -17.70 21.70 -54.27
CA LEU A 31 -18.52 20.54 -53.93
C LEU A 31 -17.82 19.54 -53.01
N THR A 32 -16.56 19.24 -53.25
CA THR A 32 -15.77 18.29 -52.42
C THR A 32 -15.55 18.88 -51.00
N HIS A 33 -15.26 20.16 -50.91
CA HIS A 33 -15.09 20.85 -49.62
C HIS A 33 -16.41 20.90 -48.84
N GLU A 34 -17.50 21.33 -49.47
CA GLU A 34 -18.84 21.39 -48.88
C GLU A 34 -19.33 20.00 -48.43
N LEU A 35 -19.03 18.96 -49.19
CA LEU A 35 -19.30 17.57 -48.86
C LEU A 35 -18.48 17.14 -47.61
N GLY A 36 -17.19 17.48 -47.61
CA GLY A 36 -16.30 17.22 -46.48
C GLY A 36 -16.80 17.91 -45.18
N GLU A 37 -17.17 19.18 -45.26
CA GLU A 37 -17.74 19.92 -44.12
C GLU A 37 -19.07 19.30 -43.64
N TYR A 38 -19.95 18.91 -44.58
CA TYR A 38 -21.21 18.25 -44.23
C TYR A 38 -20.97 16.90 -43.54
N ILE A 39 -20.08 16.08 -44.09
CA ILE A 39 -19.70 14.80 -43.48
C ILE A 39 -19.08 15.02 -42.08
N GLY A 40 -18.15 15.95 -41.96
CA GLY A 40 -17.51 16.30 -40.69
C GLY A 40 -18.56 16.65 -39.62
N ARG A 41 -19.46 17.60 -39.99
CA ARG A 41 -20.48 18.10 -39.03
C ARG A 41 -21.58 17.10 -38.74
N GLU A 42 -22.14 16.47 -39.77
CA GLU A 42 -23.36 15.65 -39.56
C GLU A 42 -23.09 14.20 -39.19
N PHE A 43 -21.93 13.66 -39.51
CA PHE A 43 -21.54 12.28 -39.13
C PHE A 43 -20.60 12.24 -37.95
N GLY A 44 -20.13 13.41 -37.46
CA GLY A 44 -19.26 13.51 -36.29
C GLY A 44 -17.79 13.23 -36.58
N PHE A 45 -17.37 13.19 -37.84
CA PHE A 45 -15.96 13.18 -38.20
C PHE A 45 -15.34 14.56 -37.99
N GLY A 46 -14.08 14.62 -37.57
CA GLY A 46 -13.43 15.89 -37.22
C GLY A 46 -13.63 16.28 -35.75
N ASP A 47 -13.35 17.54 -35.41
CA ASP A 47 -13.38 18.01 -34.03
C ASP A 47 -14.79 18.02 -33.43
N PHE A 48 -14.86 17.96 -32.08
CA PHE A 48 -16.09 18.20 -31.37
C PHE A 48 -16.37 19.69 -31.34
N VAL A 49 -17.38 20.15 -32.07
CA VAL A 49 -17.65 21.57 -32.26
C VAL A 49 -19.06 21.90 -31.74
N VAL A 50 -19.14 22.88 -30.84
CA VAL A 50 -20.40 23.43 -30.36
C VAL A 50 -20.64 24.76 -31.02
N THR A 51 -21.81 24.95 -31.64
CA THR A 51 -22.18 26.20 -32.32
C THR A 51 -23.47 26.79 -31.74
N ASP A 52 -23.63 28.10 -31.87
CA ASP A 52 -24.90 28.77 -31.60
C ASP A 52 -25.93 28.57 -32.74
N LYS A 53 -27.09 29.17 -32.60
CA LYS A 53 -28.16 29.09 -33.61
C LYS A 53 -27.81 29.75 -34.95
N TYR A 54 -26.73 30.55 -34.97
CA TYR A 54 -26.24 31.25 -36.17
C TYR A 54 -25.01 30.57 -36.76
N LEU A 55 -24.67 29.35 -36.22
CA LEU A 55 -23.50 28.58 -36.59
C LEU A 55 -22.14 29.19 -36.19
N HIS A 56 -22.12 30.17 -35.28
CA HIS A 56 -20.86 30.64 -34.74
C HIS A 56 -20.33 29.64 -33.75
N GLN A 57 -19.04 29.38 -33.84
CA GLN A 57 -18.36 28.42 -32.94
C GLN A 57 -18.31 28.99 -31.51
N ILE A 58 -18.87 28.23 -30.57
CA ILE A 58 -18.84 28.50 -29.14
C ILE A 58 -17.65 27.78 -28.47
N ALA A 59 -17.46 26.51 -28.81
CA ALA A 59 -16.38 25.69 -28.27
C ALA A 59 -15.92 24.65 -29.30
N ARG A 60 -14.65 24.20 -29.18
CA ARG A 60 -14.06 23.21 -30.06
C ARG A 60 -13.06 22.34 -29.29
N ALA A 61 -13.07 21.03 -29.48
CA ALA A 61 -12.10 20.11 -28.99
C ALA A 61 -11.73 19.08 -30.06
N SER A 62 -10.44 18.73 -30.11
CA SER A 62 -9.91 17.73 -31.05
C SER A 62 -9.88 16.31 -30.47
N ASP A 63 -10.00 16.18 -29.16
CA ASP A 63 -9.86 14.91 -28.41
C ASP A 63 -10.99 14.70 -27.38
N LEU A 64 -10.97 13.54 -26.73
CA LEU A 64 -11.96 13.15 -25.74
C LEU A 64 -11.90 13.98 -24.46
N GLN A 65 -10.72 14.39 -24.02
CA GLN A 65 -10.53 15.20 -22.83
C GLN A 65 -11.14 16.59 -23.01
N GLY A 66 -10.84 17.23 -24.13
CA GLY A 66 -11.44 18.51 -24.47
C GLY A 66 -12.96 18.44 -24.65
N ALA A 67 -13.47 17.36 -25.26
CA ALA A 67 -14.92 17.14 -25.39
C ALA A 67 -15.59 16.93 -24.03
N GLU A 68 -14.99 16.16 -23.13
CA GLU A 68 -15.44 15.99 -21.75
C GLU A 68 -15.50 17.32 -21.01
N HIS A 69 -14.44 18.14 -21.10
CA HIS A 69 -14.40 19.48 -20.51
C HIS A 69 -15.48 20.41 -21.08
N ILE A 70 -15.67 20.42 -22.40
CA ILE A 70 -16.74 21.20 -23.02
C ILE A 70 -18.11 20.76 -22.49
N ILE A 71 -18.40 19.46 -22.48
CA ILE A 71 -19.68 18.93 -22.01
C ILE A 71 -19.91 19.26 -20.54
N SER A 72 -18.86 19.26 -19.71
CA SER A 72 -18.95 19.61 -18.29
C SER A 72 -19.26 21.09 -18.04
N THR A 73 -18.86 21.99 -18.93
CA THR A 73 -18.88 23.44 -18.71
C THR A 73 -19.90 24.22 -19.54
N ILE A 74 -20.34 23.73 -20.72
CA ILE A 74 -21.28 24.44 -21.58
C ILE A 74 -22.63 24.67 -20.92
N PRO A 75 -23.36 25.77 -21.22
CA PRO A 75 -24.71 25.98 -20.74
C PRO A 75 -25.69 24.88 -21.19
N ASP A 76 -26.69 24.57 -20.35
CA ASP A 76 -27.63 23.47 -20.52
C ASP A 76 -28.40 23.49 -21.84
N ASN A 77 -28.74 24.69 -22.36
CA ASN A 77 -29.42 24.86 -23.65
C ASN A 77 -28.61 24.33 -24.84
N TYR A 78 -27.27 24.48 -24.81
CA TYR A 78 -26.41 23.90 -25.84
C TYR A 78 -26.29 22.39 -25.67
N LEU A 79 -26.11 21.91 -24.44
CA LEU A 79 -26.02 20.48 -24.15
C LEU A 79 -27.28 19.74 -24.59
N SER A 80 -28.46 20.28 -24.26
CA SER A 80 -29.74 19.71 -24.70
C SER A 80 -29.90 19.71 -26.23
N THR A 81 -29.37 20.71 -26.91
CA THR A 81 -29.36 20.79 -28.38
C THR A 81 -28.45 19.72 -28.98
N LEU A 82 -27.26 19.48 -28.41
CA LEU A 82 -26.36 18.44 -28.86
C LEU A 82 -27.00 17.03 -28.68
N GLN A 83 -27.68 16.82 -27.56
CA GLN A 83 -28.35 15.54 -27.28
C GLN A 83 -29.57 15.32 -28.22
N SER A 84 -30.42 16.34 -28.44
CA SER A 84 -31.57 16.22 -29.33
C SER A 84 -31.18 15.84 -30.77
N LYS A 85 -30.00 16.24 -31.20
CA LYS A 85 -29.41 15.89 -32.50
C LYS A 85 -28.59 14.59 -32.46
N ASN A 86 -28.47 13.91 -31.32
CA ASN A 86 -27.56 12.79 -31.10
C ASN A 86 -26.10 13.11 -31.49
N TYR A 87 -25.67 14.35 -31.37
CA TYR A 87 -24.34 14.78 -31.85
C TYR A 87 -23.22 14.14 -31.01
N ILE A 88 -23.37 14.11 -29.70
CA ILE A 88 -22.36 13.51 -28.78
C ILE A 88 -22.15 12.03 -29.13
N SER A 89 -23.23 11.25 -29.22
CA SER A 89 -23.13 9.82 -29.56
C SER A 89 -22.56 9.58 -30.95
N ARG A 90 -22.98 10.36 -31.97
CA ARG A 90 -22.44 10.25 -33.33
C ARG A 90 -20.94 10.55 -33.36
N TRP A 91 -20.50 11.58 -32.65
CA TRP A 91 -19.08 11.94 -32.58
C TRP A 91 -18.22 10.84 -31.93
N LEU A 92 -18.73 10.18 -30.87
CA LEU A 92 -18.09 9.04 -30.26
C LEU A 92 -18.06 7.80 -31.18
N LEU A 93 -19.19 7.51 -31.83
CA LEU A 93 -19.27 6.37 -32.78
C LEU A 93 -18.32 6.54 -33.97
N ALA A 94 -18.18 7.78 -34.50
CA ALA A 94 -17.25 8.08 -35.57
C ALA A 94 -15.76 7.84 -35.20
N ARG A 95 -15.46 7.79 -33.90
CA ARG A 95 -14.13 7.48 -33.33
C ARG A 95 -13.96 6.02 -32.93
N GLY A 96 -14.95 5.18 -33.23
CA GLY A 96 -14.90 3.76 -32.87
C GLY A 96 -15.27 3.48 -31.39
N ILE A 97 -15.75 4.49 -30.65
CA ILE A 97 -16.17 4.37 -29.24
C ILE A 97 -17.61 3.89 -29.20
N PHE A 98 -17.84 2.68 -29.70
CA PHE A 98 -19.18 2.16 -29.96
C PHE A 98 -19.97 1.94 -28.65
N ALA A 99 -19.35 1.32 -27.65
CA ALA A 99 -20.07 0.99 -26.40
C ALA A 99 -20.64 2.25 -25.73
N VAL A 100 -19.84 3.29 -25.54
CA VAL A 100 -20.26 4.54 -24.90
C VAL A 100 -21.24 5.31 -25.79
N GLY A 101 -20.95 5.41 -27.10
CA GLY A 101 -21.81 6.11 -28.05
C GLY A 101 -23.21 5.51 -28.15
N GLU A 102 -23.35 4.19 -28.21
CA GLU A 102 -24.66 3.50 -28.23
C GLU A 102 -25.40 3.63 -26.91
N GLN A 103 -24.70 3.57 -25.77
CA GLN A 103 -25.32 3.76 -24.46
C GLN A 103 -25.92 5.17 -24.34
N ILE A 104 -25.13 6.22 -24.66
CA ILE A 104 -25.61 7.62 -24.62
C ILE A 104 -26.82 7.82 -25.56
N LYS A 105 -26.77 7.24 -26.77
CA LYS A 105 -27.84 7.32 -27.75
C LYS A 105 -29.16 6.73 -27.27
N ASN A 106 -29.09 5.61 -26.54
CA ASN A 106 -30.24 4.84 -26.10
C ASN A 106 -30.76 5.27 -24.71
N THR A 107 -30.07 6.16 -24.01
CA THR A 107 -30.47 6.67 -22.70
C THR A 107 -31.36 7.88 -22.86
N VAL A 108 -32.52 7.87 -22.15
CA VAL A 108 -33.39 9.05 -22.05
C VAL A 108 -33.07 9.77 -20.77
N TYR A 109 -32.70 11.05 -20.88
CA TYR A 109 -32.33 11.88 -19.74
C TYR A 109 -33.48 12.80 -19.35
N PRO A 110 -33.84 12.89 -18.04
CA PRO A 110 -34.95 13.73 -17.59
C PRO A 110 -34.62 15.23 -17.72
N ASP A 111 -33.36 15.60 -17.56
CA ASP A 111 -32.88 16.99 -17.62
C ASP A 111 -31.42 17.09 -18.09
N ALA A 112 -30.96 18.32 -18.28
CA ALA A 112 -29.58 18.57 -18.74
C ALA A 112 -28.51 18.24 -17.67
N ALA A 113 -28.86 18.30 -16.39
CA ALA A 113 -27.91 17.98 -15.31
C ALA A 113 -27.62 16.47 -15.30
N SER A 114 -28.66 15.64 -15.36
CA SER A 114 -28.52 14.17 -15.46
C SER A 114 -27.79 13.73 -16.73
N LEU A 115 -28.06 14.40 -17.86
CA LEU A 115 -27.33 14.19 -19.11
C LEU A 115 -25.83 14.51 -18.95
N ARG A 116 -25.52 15.67 -18.40
CA ARG A 116 -24.14 16.11 -18.16
C ARG A 116 -23.37 15.12 -17.31
N GLU A 117 -23.92 14.79 -16.16
CA GLU A 117 -23.31 13.87 -15.20
C GLU A 117 -23.03 12.50 -15.83
N ASP A 118 -24.01 11.89 -16.48
CA ASP A 118 -23.86 10.56 -17.08
C ASP A 118 -22.88 10.56 -18.26
N VAL A 119 -22.97 11.54 -19.15
CA VAL A 119 -22.09 11.61 -20.33
C VAL A 119 -20.64 11.89 -19.94
N VAL A 120 -20.40 12.86 -19.03
CA VAL A 120 -19.07 13.16 -18.51
C VAL A 120 -18.49 11.91 -17.84
N ARG A 121 -19.24 11.29 -16.95
CA ARG A 121 -18.81 10.06 -16.27
C ARG A 121 -18.46 8.96 -17.27
N ARG A 122 -19.28 8.66 -18.26
CA ARG A 122 -19.01 7.60 -19.27
C ARG A 122 -17.79 7.88 -20.13
N ILE A 123 -17.60 9.13 -20.57
CA ILE A 123 -16.41 9.53 -21.33
C ILE A 123 -15.17 9.42 -20.44
N HIS A 124 -15.25 9.91 -19.22
CA HIS A 124 -14.16 9.81 -18.24
C HIS A 124 -13.77 8.34 -17.98
N ASP A 125 -14.74 7.49 -17.63
CA ASP A 125 -14.51 6.06 -17.38
C ASP A 125 -13.88 5.35 -18.60
N TYR A 126 -14.33 5.68 -19.82
CA TYR A 126 -13.74 5.15 -21.03
C TYR A 126 -12.28 5.61 -21.23
N ARG A 127 -11.99 6.91 -21.02
CA ARG A 127 -10.62 7.47 -21.09
C ARG A 127 -9.71 6.79 -20.06
N MET A 128 -10.15 6.69 -18.82
CA MET A 128 -9.41 6.02 -17.75
C MET A 128 -9.15 4.55 -18.09
N GLY A 129 -10.12 3.87 -18.68
CA GLY A 129 -10.00 2.49 -19.14
C GLY A 129 -8.91 2.27 -20.20
N GLN A 130 -8.64 3.25 -21.04
CA GLN A 130 -7.58 3.14 -22.07
C GLN A 130 -6.16 3.16 -21.49
N GLY A 131 -5.97 3.77 -20.32
CA GLY A 131 -4.70 3.80 -19.59
C GLY A 131 -4.44 2.58 -18.71
N LEU A 132 -5.42 1.69 -18.54
CA LEU A 132 -5.27 0.53 -17.65
C LEU A 132 -4.23 -0.46 -18.17
N GLY A 133 -3.38 -0.94 -17.26
CA GLY A 133 -2.34 -1.94 -17.57
C GLY A 133 -1.13 -1.41 -18.36
N VAL A 134 -1.11 -0.11 -18.68
CA VAL A 134 -0.03 0.52 -19.44
C VAL A 134 0.90 1.28 -18.51
N VAL A 135 2.21 1.03 -18.62
CA VAL A 135 3.26 1.87 -18.03
C VAL A 135 3.75 2.83 -19.10
N ALA A 136 3.21 4.05 -19.08
CA ALA A 136 3.55 5.07 -20.07
C ALA A 136 4.95 5.66 -19.80
N ARG A 137 5.68 6.04 -20.84
CA ARG A 137 6.84 6.94 -20.69
C ARG A 137 6.33 8.35 -20.40
N PHE A 138 6.78 8.96 -19.31
CA PHE A 138 6.40 10.33 -18.98
C PHE A 138 6.91 11.29 -20.05
N ASN A 139 5.97 12.02 -20.65
CA ASN A 139 6.26 13.09 -21.60
C ASN A 139 5.48 14.33 -21.18
N PRO A 140 6.16 15.44 -20.80
CA PRO A 140 5.50 16.66 -20.33
C PRO A 140 4.43 17.23 -21.26
N ASP A 141 4.60 17.05 -22.58
CA ASP A 141 3.70 17.61 -23.59
C ASP A 141 2.40 16.81 -23.75
N THR A 142 2.40 15.54 -23.34
CA THR A 142 1.27 14.61 -23.55
C THR A 142 0.75 13.98 -22.29
N TYR A 143 1.37 14.27 -21.14
CA TYR A 143 0.91 13.77 -19.86
C TYR A 143 -0.44 14.40 -19.48
N ASN A 144 -1.38 13.56 -19.09
CA ASN A 144 -2.74 13.98 -18.71
C ASN A 144 -3.34 13.03 -17.67
N ASP A 145 -4.56 13.30 -17.25
CA ASP A 145 -5.30 12.60 -16.20
C ASP A 145 -5.59 11.11 -16.51
N THR A 146 -5.52 10.66 -17.76
CA THR A 146 -5.78 9.26 -18.14
C THR A 146 -4.60 8.34 -17.93
N ILE A 147 -3.40 8.90 -17.76
CA ILE A 147 -2.19 8.12 -17.53
C ILE A 147 -2.13 7.73 -16.05
N GLY A 148 -2.63 6.55 -15.72
CA GLY A 148 -2.63 6.03 -14.36
C GLY A 148 -1.24 5.62 -13.86
N PHE A 149 -0.35 5.17 -14.73
CA PHE A 149 1.02 4.80 -14.38
C PHE A 149 2.02 5.32 -15.42
N ALA A 150 2.94 6.17 -14.97
CA ALA A 150 4.02 6.69 -15.82
C ALA A 150 5.40 6.40 -15.24
N ARG A 151 6.41 6.23 -16.11
CA ARG A 151 7.83 6.17 -15.73
C ARG A 151 8.57 7.42 -16.22
N LEU A 152 9.43 7.96 -15.39
CA LEU A 152 10.33 9.07 -15.73
C LEU A 152 11.78 8.61 -15.61
N GLY A 153 12.57 8.79 -16.69
CA GLY A 153 13.96 8.34 -16.81
C GLY A 153 14.11 6.93 -17.39
N GLU A 154 15.37 6.48 -17.58
CA GLU A 154 15.74 5.24 -18.25
C GLU A 154 16.32 4.18 -17.29
N GLY A 155 16.67 4.57 -16.08
CA GLY A 155 17.25 3.69 -15.07
C GLY A 155 16.26 2.65 -14.52
N SER A 156 16.67 1.97 -13.44
CA SER A 156 15.82 1.01 -12.74
C SER A 156 14.67 1.72 -12.02
N LEU A 157 13.48 1.14 -12.09
CA LEU A 157 12.31 1.62 -11.33
C LEU A 157 12.26 1.08 -9.88
N GLY A 158 13.12 0.09 -9.56
CA GLY A 158 13.11 -0.58 -8.27
C GLY A 158 12.03 -1.65 -8.11
N GLY A 159 12.01 -2.32 -6.96
CA GLY A 159 11.13 -3.46 -6.67
C GLY A 159 9.67 -3.07 -6.57
N LYS A 160 9.35 -2.10 -5.70
CA LYS A 160 7.97 -1.64 -5.47
C LYS A 160 7.29 -1.12 -6.74
N ALA A 161 7.99 -0.31 -7.55
CA ALA A 161 7.41 0.21 -8.80
C ALA A 161 7.12 -0.90 -9.82
N ARG A 162 8.00 -1.93 -9.91
CA ARG A 162 7.74 -3.11 -10.75
C ARG A 162 6.54 -3.90 -10.25
N GLY A 163 6.40 -4.06 -8.93
CA GLY A 163 5.23 -4.70 -8.33
C GLY A 163 3.92 -3.97 -8.64
N LEU A 164 3.90 -2.63 -8.58
CA LEU A 164 2.74 -1.82 -8.96
C LEU A 164 2.39 -1.93 -10.44
N ALA A 165 3.40 -1.93 -11.32
CA ALA A 165 3.20 -2.14 -12.75
C ALA A 165 2.61 -3.53 -13.04
N PHE A 166 3.07 -4.55 -12.32
CA PHE A 166 2.54 -5.91 -12.40
C PHE A 166 1.09 -5.99 -11.92
N LEU A 167 0.73 -5.32 -10.81
CA LEU A 167 -0.66 -5.22 -10.36
C LEU A 167 -1.56 -4.55 -11.40
N SER A 168 -1.12 -3.44 -11.98
CA SER A 168 -1.85 -2.76 -13.06
C SER A 168 -2.08 -3.70 -14.25
N HIS A 169 -1.06 -4.49 -14.63
CA HIS A 169 -1.18 -5.50 -15.67
C HIS A 169 -2.18 -6.62 -15.34
N ILE A 170 -2.16 -7.14 -14.10
CA ILE A 170 -3.12 -8.15 -13.64
C ILE A 170 -4.56 -7.62 -13.72
N LEU A 171 -4.81 -6.41 -13.22
CA LEU A 171 -6.14 -5.80 -13.25
C LEU A 171 -6.67 -5.71 -14.67
N TYR A 172 -5.82 -5.33 -15.63
CA TYR A 172 -6.16 -5.30 -17.06
C TYR A 172 -6.36 -6.69 -17.65
N LYS A 173 -5.39 -7.59 -17.47
CA LYS A 173 -5.37 -8.94 -18.06
C LYS A 173 -6.60 -9.77 -17.68
N TYR A 174 -7.04 -9.66 -16.42
CA TYR A 174 -8.15 -10.43 -15.88
C TYR A 174 -9.47 -9.63 -15.81
N ASN A 175 -9.47 -8.43 -16.37
CA ASN A 175 -10.63 -7.54 -16.39
C ASN A 175 -11.26 -7.35 -15.00
N LEU A 176 -10.43 -6.98 -14.02
CA LEU A 176 -10.82 -6.89 -12.61
C LEU A 176 -11.24 -5.48 -12.19
N TYR A 177 -11.06 -4.48 -13.05
CA TYR A 177 -11.31 -3.08 -12.75
C TYR A 177 -12.74 -2.80 -12.24
N ASP A 178 -13.75 -3.38 -12.88
CA ASP A 178 -15.18 -3.21 -12.58
C ASP A 178 -15.92 -4.54 -12.34
N LYS A 179 -15.19 -5.57 -11.98
CA LYS A 179 -15.70 -6.93 -11.80
C LYS A 179 -16.74 -7.04 -10.70
N TRP A 180 -16.55 -6.33 -9.60
CA TRP A 180 -17.48 -6.32 -8.46
C TRP A 180 -18.47 -5.20 -8.64
N LYS A 181 -19.76 -5.54 -8.50
CA LYS A 181 -20.84 -4.57 -8.68
C LYS A 181 -20.61 -3.31 -7.83
N ASP A 182 -20.64 -2.17 -8.47
CA ASP A 182 -20.47 -0.84 -7.87
C ASP A 182 -19.13 -0.63 -7.12
N VAL A 183 -18.13 -1.50 -7.32
CA VAL A 183 -16.78 -1.33 -6.74
C VAL A 183 -15.75 -1.34 -7.84
N ARG A 184 -14.92 -0.31 -7.89
CA ARG A 184 -13.76 -0.24 -8.78
C ARG A 184 -12.50 -0.71 -8.06
N VAL A 185 -11.72 -1.56 -8.72
CA VAL A 185 -10.42 -2.02 -8.22
C VAL A 185 -9.31 -1.44 -9.08
N LEU A 186 -8.40 -0.67 -8.51
CA LEU A 186 -7.37 0.04 -9.28
C LEU A 186 -6.05 0.22 -8.51
N VAL A 187 -4.98 0.50 -9.25
CA VAL A 187 -3.74 1.05 -8.71
C VAL A 187 -3.88 2.57 -8.71
N PRO A 188 -3.58 3.28 -7.60
CA PRO A 188 -3.62 4.74 -7.58
C PRO A 188 -2.68 5.34 -8.62
N ARG A 189 -3.00 6.54 -9.10
CA ARG A 189 -2.11 7.24 -10.04
C ARG A 189 -0.68 7.28 -9.50
N THR A 190 0.26 6.89 -10.35
CA THR A 190 1.65 6.67 -9.97
C THR A 190 2.59 7.26 -11.01
N LEU A 191 3.58 8.03 -10.55
CA LEU A 191 4.77 8.39 -11.33
C LEU A 191 5.98 7.71 -10.70
N ALA A 192 6.62 6.80 -11.42
CA ALA A 192 7.85 6.13 -11.01
C ALA A 192 9.07 6.85 -11.60
N ILE A 193 9.89 7.43 -10.75
CA ILE A 193 11.15 8.10 -11.09
C ILE A 193 12.26 7.07 -10.96
N SER A 194 12.98 6.86 -12.05
CA SER A 194 14.05 5.85 -12.11
C SER A 194 15.34 6.28 -11.41
N SER A 195 16.18 5.30 -11.11
CA SER A 195 17.40 5.48 -10.31
C SER A 195 18.50 6.35 -10.93
N ASP A 196 18.43 6.63 -12.23
CA ASP A 196 19.36 7.56 -12.89
C ASP A 196 19.24 9.00 -12.37
N PHE A 197 18.04 9.42 -11.94
CA PHE A 197 17.87 10.71 -11.26
C PHE A 197 18.53 10.75 -9.88
N PHE A 198 18.56 9.64 -9.16
CA PHE A 198 19.31 9.50 -7.92
C PHE A 198 20.84 9.66 -8.16
N ASP A 199 21.38 8.92 -9.13
CA ASP A 199 22.79 9.01 -9.49
C ASP A 199 23.18 10.44 -9.88
N ARG A 200 22.36 11.10 -10.70
CA ARG A 200 22.56 12.49 -11.12
C ARG A 200 22.47 13.45 -9.92
N PHE A 201 21.50 13.27 -9.03
CA PHE A 201 21.37 14.11 -7.84
C PHE A 201 22.63 14.05 -6.95
N ILE A 202 23.16 12.84 -6.72
CA ILE A 202 24.39 12.65 -5.94
C ILE A 202 25.59 13.32 -6.65
N LEU A 203 25.72 13.11 -7.96
CA LEU A 203 26.85 13.63 -8.74
C LEU A 203 26.82 15.15 -8.90
N GLU A 204 25.69 15.72 -9.31
CA GLU A 204 25.53 17.15 -9.59
C GLU A 204 25.73 18.01 -8.33
N ASN A 205 25.43 17.47 -7.14
CA ASN A 205 25.62 18.15 -5.86
C ASN A 205 26.93 17.76 -5.13
N GLY A 206 27.74 16.86 -5.70
CA GLY A 206 29.01 16.44 -5.09
C GLY A 206 28.83 15.74 -3.74
N LEU A 207 27.72 15.01 -3.51
CA LEU A 207 27.36 14.42 -2.21
C LEU A 207 28.20 13.20 -1.81
N GLN A 208 29.17 12.76 -2.63
CA GLN A 208 30.01 11.59 -2.33
C GLN A 208 30.77 11.75 -1.00
N TYR A 209 31.21 12.96 -0.64
CA TYR A 209 31.88 13.19 0.63
C TYR A 209 30.93 13.04 1.83
N VAL A 210 29.67 13.45 1.68
CA VAL A 210 28.61 13.33 2.71
C VAL A 210 28.31 11.85 2.95
N ILE A 211 28.17 11.08 1.88
CA ILE A 211 27.87 9.65 1.92
C ILE A 211 28.94 8.86 2.67
N ASN A 212 30.21 9.24 2.51
CA ASN A 212 31.36 8.56 3.13
C ASN A 212 31.75 9.13 4.49
N SER A 213 30.98 10.08 5.03
CA SER A 213 31.24 10.71 6.34
C SER A 213 30.49 10.00 7.47
N ASP A 214 30.92 10.25 8.71
CA ASP A 214 30.29 9.78 9.95
C ASP A 214 29.26 10.79 10.48
N LEU A 215 28.56 11.49 9.59
CA LEU A 215 27.50 12.43 9.96
C LEU A 215 26.32 11.70 10.62
N SER A 216 25.67 12.38 11.55
CA SER A 216 24.39 11.92 12.09
C SER A 216 23.31 11.89 10.99
N ASP A 217 22.29 11.05 11.16
CA ASP A 217 21.17 10.97 10.20
C ASP A 217 20.49 12.33 9.98
N SER A 218 20.40 13.16 11.04
CA SER A 218 19.86 14.52 10.97
C SER A 218 20.72 15.47 10.15
N ASP A 219 22.04 15.41 10.32
CA ASP A 219 22.98 16.25 9.56
C ASP A 219 23.02 15.82 8.11
N LEU A 220 23.01 14.51 7.86
CA LEU A 220 22.94 13.93 6.52
C LEU A 220 21.66 14.36 5.80
N LEU A 221 20.51 14.27 6.46
CA LEU A 221 19.23 14.76 5.92
C LEU A 221 19.30 16.24 5.55
N THR A 222 19.90 17.08 6.42
CA THR A 222 20.06 18.51 6.19
C THR A 222 20.87 18.80 4.93
N GLN A 223 21.97 18.07 4.71
CA GLN A 223 22.79 18.18 3.50
C GLN A 223 22.01 17.83 2.24
N PHE A 224 21.24 16.72 2.27
CA PHE A 224 20.44 16.29 1.15
C PHE A 224 19.31 17.29 0.83
N VAL A 225 18.59 17.77 1.85
CA VAL A 225 17.46 18.70 1.67
C VAL A 225 17.93 20.06 1.16
N SER A 226 19.12 20.52 1.55
CA SER A 226 19.72 21.77 1.03
C SER A 226 20.23 21.68 -0.41
N SER A 227 20.42 20.47 -0.93
CA SER A 227 20.88 20.21 -2.30
C SER A 227 19.79 20.44 -3.35
N THR A 228 20.19 20.59 -4.62
CA THR A 228 19.27 20.92 -5.73
C THR A 228 18.93 19.68 -6.55
N LEU A 229 17.63 19.45 -6.80
CA LEU A 229 17.20 18.38 -7.70
C LEU A 229 17.57 18.71 -9.16
N PRO A 230 17.85 17.70 -10.02
CA PRO A 230 18.11 17.90 -11.44
C PRO A 230 16.97 18.70 -12.11
N ALA A 231 17.32 19.68 -12.93
CA ALA A 231 16.37 20.63 -13.53
C ALA A 231 15.26 19.92 -14.36
N GLU A 232 15.63 18.86 -15.08
CA GLU A 232 14.69 18.03 -15.84
C GLU A 232 13.64 17.37 -14.94
N LEU A 233 14.06 16.85 -13.77
CA LEU A 233 13.15 16.29 -12.77
C LEU A 233 12.20 17.35 -12.26
N VAL A 234 12.69 18.54 -11.89
CA VAL A 234 11.86 19.65 -11.41
C VAL A 234 10.80 20.06 -12.45
N ALA A 235 11.19 20.13 -13.72
CA ALA A 235 10.25 20.44 -14.81
C ALA A 235 9.15 19.36 -14.97
N ALA A 236 9.53 18.08 -14.90
CA ALA A 236 8.59 16.96 -14.96
C ALA A 236 7.63 16.94 -13.76
N LEU A 237 8.14 17.17 -12.54
CA LEU A 237 7.33 17.26 -11.32
C LEU A 237 6.30 18.39 -11.40
N ARG A 238 6.66 19.54 -11.99
CA ARG A 238 5.75 20.66 -12.19
C ARG A 238 4.55 20.30 -13.08
N VAL A 239 4.78 19.53 -14.13
CA VAL A 239 3.69 19.01 -14.99
C VAL A 239 2.84 17.98 -14.21
N PHE A 240 3.50 17.05 -13.52
CA PHE A 240 2.80 16.01 -12.77
C PHE A 240 1.85 16.57 -11.70
N ILE A 241 2.29 17.55 -10.89
CA ILE A 241 1.47 18.12 -9.81
C ILE A 241 0.27 18.93 -10.29
N ARG A 242 0.24 19.37 -11.55
CA ARG A 242 -0.92 20.03 -12.14
C ARG A 242 -2.07 19.07 -12.43
N GLU A 243 -1.74 17.81 -12.73
CA GLU A 243 -2.70 16.75 -13.05
C GLU A 243 -3.16 15.96 -11.81
N VAL A 244 -2.63 16.29 -10.63
CA VAL A 244 -2.92 15.61 -9.36
C VAL A 244 -3.61 16.56 -8.41
N ASP A 245 -4.78 16.19 -7.93
CA ASP A 245 -5.61 16.97 -6.98
C ASP A 245 -5.63 16.38 -5.56
N LYS A 246 -4.99 15.22 -5.36
CA LYS A 246 -4.91 14.49 -4.08
C LYS A 246 -3.57 14.69 -3.38
N PRO A 247 -3.50 14.44 -2.06
CA PRO A 247 -2.23 14.28 -1.37
C PRO A 247 -1.36 13.20 -2.02
N LEU A 248 -0.05 13.32 -1.89
CA LEU A 248 0.92 12.40 -2.50
C LEU A 248 1.71 11.63 -1.44
N ALA A 249 1.89 10.34 -1.66
CA ALA A 249 2.89 9.52 -0.99
C ALA A 249 4.17 9.50 -1.84
N VAL A 250 5.30 9.83 -1.23
CA VAL A 250 6.65 9.76 -1.80
C VAL A 250 7.32 8.54 -1.19
N ARG A 251 7.42 7.47 -1.97
CA ARG A 251 7.86 6.16 -1.50
C ARG A 251 9.20 5.78 -2.13
N SER A 252 10.03 5.13 -1.35
CA SER A 252 11.23 4.47 -1.86
C SER A 252 10.89 3.33 -2.82
N SER A 253 11.74 3.10 -3.81
CA SER A 253 11.69 1.93 -4.69
C SER A 253 13.11 1.56 -5.09
N SER A 254 13.81 0.90 -4.21
CA SER A 254 15.17 0.46 -4.46
C SER A 254 15.21 -0.86 -5.21
N LYS A 255 16.41 -1.22 -5.70
CA LYS A 255 16.63 -2.50 -6.38
C LYS A 255 16.44 -3.69 -5.44
N LEU A 256 16.81 -3.53 -4.16
CA LEU A 256 16.75 -4.60 -3.14
C LEU A 256 15.37 -4.70 -2.48
N GLU A 257 14.57 -3.62 -2.48
CA GLU A 257 13.21 -3.68 -1.96
C GLU A 257 12.36 -4.67 -2.76
N ASP A 258 11.53 -5.42 -2.05
CA ASP A 258 10.68 -6.48 -2.62
C ASP A 258 11.46 -7.60 -3.34
N SER A 259 12.75 -7.78 -3.00
CA SER A 259 13.54 -8.91 -3.44
C SER A 259 13.06 -10.20 -2.76
N TYR A 260 13.01 -11.31 -3.50
CA TYR A 260 12.63 -12.61 -2.95
C TYR A 260 13.62 -13.16 -1.92
N TYR A 261 14.92 -12.92 -2.14
CA TYR A 261 16.00 -13.52 -1.33
C TYR A 261 16.42 -12.66 -0.15
N GLN A 262 16.33 -11.35 -0.25
CA GLN A 262 16.76 -10.40 0.77
C GLN A 262 15.87 -9.16 0.73
N PRO A 263 14.65 -9.22 1.25
CA PRO A 263 13.76 -8.07 1.23
C PRO A 263 14.25 -6.97 2.18
N PHE A 264 14.37 -5.77 1.65
CA PHE A 264 14.64 -4.55 2.42
C PHE A 264 13.32 -3.90 2.84
N ALA A 265 12.50 -4.64 3.58
CA ALA A 265 11.19 -4.15 3.98
C ALA A 265 11.31 -3.18 5.17
N GLY A 266 10.73 -1.98 5.05
CA GLY A 266 10.69 -0.97 6.11
C GLY A 266 12.03 -0.31 6.44
N VAL A 267 13.03 -0.45 5.56
CA VAL A 267 14.38 0.12 5.76
C VAL A 267 14.44 1.58 5.31
N TYR A 268 13.71 1.92 4.23
CA TYR A 268 13.73 3.26 3.64
C TYR A 268 12.44 4.02 3.93
N SER A 269 12.56 5.34 4.01
CA SER A 269 11.47 6.23 4.41
C SER A 269 10.35 6.36 3.36
N THR A 270 9.14 6.66 3.84
CA THR A 270 7.98 7.01 3.04
C THR A 270 7.34 8.28 3.60
N TYR A 271 7.27 9.35 2.81
CA TYR A 271 6.66 10.61 3.24
C TYR A 271 5.32 10.82 2.56
N MET A 272 4.32 11.24 3.32
CA MET A 272 3.05 11.71 2.78
C MET A 272 2.98 13.23 2.87
N ILE A 273 2.61 13.88 1.78
CA ILE A 273 2.52 15.34 1.67
C ILE A 273 1.10 15.78 1.34
N PRO A 274 0.59 16.83 2.00
CA PRO A 274 -0.73 17.37 1.70
C PRO A 274 -0.75 18.03 0.32
N ARG A 275 -1.93 18.16 -0.27
CA ARG A 275 -2.15 18.98 -1.47
C ARG A 275 -2.19 20.45 -1.08
N THR A 276 -1.55 21.30 -1.88
CA THR A 276 -1.63 22.77 -1.74
C THR A 276 -2.07 23.41 -3.06
N GLU A 277 -2.76 24.54 -2.99
CA GLU A 277 -3.17 25.29 -4.19
C GLU A 277 -1.97 26.00 -4.85
N ASN A 278 -0.96 26.34 -4.06
CA ASN A 278 0.24 27.02 -4.56
C ASN A 278 1.22 25.99 -5.16
N GLU A 279 1.40 26.05 -6.49
CA GLU A 279 2.26 25.15 -7.26
C GLU A 279 3.72 25.14 -6.75
N ASP A 280 4.29 26.31 -6.45
CA ASP A 280 5.68 26.39 -6.00
C ASP A 280 5.85 25.84 -4.57
N GLN A 281 4.83 26.01 -3.72
CA GLN A 281 4.79 25.39 -2.40
C GLN A 281 4.69 23.87 -2.53
N GLN A 282 3.80 23.37 -3.37
CA GLN A 282 3.64 21.94 -3.64
C GLN A 282 4.94 21.32 -4.15
N LEU A 283 5.59 21.97 -5.12
CA LEU A 283 6.85 21.54 -5.69
C LEU A 283 7.98 21.49 -4.63
N ARG A 284 8.03 22.47 -3.73
CA ARG A 284 8.99 22.52 -2.64
C ARG A 284 8.77 21.37 -1.64
N LEU A 285 7.52 21.13 -1.22
CA LEU A 285 7.19 20.01 -0.33
C LEU A 285 7.58 18.67 -0.97
N LEU A 286 7.20 18.47 -2.22
CA LEU A 286 7.50 17.27 -2.99
C LEU A 286 9.03 17.06 -3.16
N GLY A 287 9.73 18.14 -3.54
CA GLY A 287 11.19 18.09 -3.70
C GLY A 287 11.91 17.75 -2.39
N ASN A 288 11.45 18.30 -1.27
CA ASN A 288 12.04 17.98 0.04
C ASN A 288 11.77 16.52 0.42
N ALA A 289 10.55 16.00 0.19
CA ALA A 289 10.23 14.61 0.46
C ALA A 289 11.08 13.64 -0.40
N ILE A 290 11.26 13.93 -1.70
CA ILE A 290 12.14 13.13 -2.58
C ILE A 290 13.58 13.10 -2.05
N LYS A 291 14.14 14.28 -1.70
CA LYS A 291 15.50 14.38 -1.14
C LYS A 291 15.64 13.65 0.19
N SER A 292 14.58 13.65 1.02
CA SER A 292 14.56 12.90 2.28
C SER A 292 14.55 11.39 2.05
N VAL A 293 13.80 10.89 1.06
CA VAL A 293 13.87 9.47 0.67
C VAL A 293 15.25 9.12 0.13
N TYR A 294 15.88 9.98 -0.66
CA TYR A 294 17.27 9.76 -1.12
C TYR A 294 18.25 9.71 0.05
N ALA A 295 18.09 10.57 1.07
CA ALA A 295 18.92 10.57 2.26
C ALA A 295 18.80 9.26 3.05
N SER A 296 17.59 8.66 3.12
CA SER A 296 17.32 7.46 3.92
C SER A 296 18.13 6.23 3.49
N VAL A 297 18.69 6.21 2.27
CA VAL A 297 19.61 5.16 1.81
C VAL A 297 20.85 5.08 2.72
N TYR A 298 21.26 6.21 3.27
CA TYR A 298 22.52 6.36 4.01
C TYR A 298 22.33 6.52 5.52
N TYR A 299 21.13 6.39 6.04
CA TYR A 299 20.86 6.40 7.48
C TYR A 299 21.53 5.22 8.19
N ALA A 300 21.78 5.37 9.48
CA ALA A 300 22.44 4.36 10.29
C ALA A 300 21.74 2.99 10.21
N SER A 301 20.41 2.97 10.26
CA SER A 301 19.59 1.75 10.11
C SER A 301 19.79 1.07 8.75
N SER A 302 19.78 1.84 7.66
CA SER A 302 20.01 1.34 6.29
C SER A 302 21.40 0.79 6.10
N ARG A 303 22.44 1.52 6.56
CA ARG A 303 23.83 1.06 6.53
C ARG A 303 24.02 -0.22 7.35
N GLY A 304 23.42 -0.28 8.55
CA GLY A 304 23.45 -1.47 9.41
C GLY A 304 22.84 -2.68 8.73
N TYR A 305 21.69 -2.48 8.08
CA TYR A 305 21.01 -3.55 7.33
C TYR A 305 21.83 -4.03 6.13
N ILE A 306 22.37 -3.13 5.31
CA ILE A 306 23.21 -3.46 4.16
C ILE A 306 24.46 -4.23 4.60
N THR A 307 25.11 -3.81 5.69
CA THR A 307 26.28 -4.50 6.26
C THR A 307 25.91 -5.91 6.76
N ALA A 308 24.76 -6.06 7.42
CA ALA A 308 24.28 -7.34 7.94
C ALA A 308 23.92 -8.34 6.81
N THR A 309 23.61 -7.85 5.61
CA THR A 309 23.20 -8.68 4.46
C THR A 309 24.34 -8.91 3.45
N ALA A 310 25.56 -8.52 3.75
CA ALA A 310 26.73 -8.59 2.88
C ALA A 310 26.54 -7.90 1.51
N ASN A 311 25.64 -6.94 1.41
CA ASN A 311 25.48 -6.09 0.24
C ASN A 311 26.44 -4.90 0.28
N VAL A 312 26.63 -4.26 -0.86
CA VAL A 312 27.51 -3.10 -0.98
C VAL A 312 26.69 -1.85 -1.16
N ILE A 313 26.80 -0.91 -0.22
CA ILE A 313 25.99 0.33 -0.21
C ILE A 313 26.15 1.17 -1.49
N SER A 314 27.33 1.14 -2.13
CA SER A 314 27.57 1.86 -3.39
C SER A 314 26.83 1.27 -4.60
N GLU A 315 26.32 0.05 -4.49
CA GLU A 315 25.52 -0.60 -5.53
C GLU A 315 24.02 -0.37 -5.34
N GLU A 316 23.61 0.13 -4.18
CA GLU A 316 22.21 0.45 -3.91
C GLU A 316 21.81 1.74 -4.62
N LYS A 317 20.75 1.65 -5.40
CA LYS A 317 20.22 2.75 -6.20
C LYS A 317 18.74 2.94 -5.93
N MET A 318 18.38 4.19 -5.67
CA MET A 318 17.04 4.55 -5.25
C MET A 318 16.19 5.09 -6.43
N GLY A 319 15.11 4.40 -6.75
CA GLY A 319 13.98 4.97 -7.48
C GLY A 319 12.97 5.58 -6.53
N ILE A 320 12.12 6.45 -7.03
CA ILE A 320 11.05 7.10 -6.26
C ILE A 320 9.69 6.76 -6.88
N ILE A 321 8.72 6.46 -6.05
CA ILE A 321 7.32 6.37 -6.44
C ILE A 321 6.59 7.57 -5.87
N LEU A 322 6.01 8.37 -6.74
CA LEU A 322 5.00 9.37 -6.39
C LEU A 322 3.63 8.76 -6.65
N GLN A 323 2.84 8.63 -5.60
CA GLN A 323 1.54 7.95 -5.69
C GLN A 323 0.47 8.76 -4.99
N GLU A 324 -0.71 8.89 -5.60
CA GLU A 324 -1.86 9.50 -4.93
C GLU A 324 -2.21 8.72 -3.67
N VAL A 325 -2.42 9.43 -2.57
CA VAL A 325 -2.90 8.83 -1.32
C VAL A 325 -4.37 8.46 -1.49
N CYS A 326 -4.72 7.25 -1.09
CA CYS A 326 -6.10 6.77 -1.11
C CYS A 326 -6.88 7.34 0.07
N GLY A 327 -8.14 7.66 -0.14
CA GLY A 327 -9.02 8.14 0.91
C GLY A 327 -9.80 9.39 0.52
N THR A 328 -10.38 10.00 1.55
CA THR A 328 -11.16 11.25 1.46
C THR A 328 -10.74 12.20 2.58
N GLU A 329 -11.07 13.46 2.40
CA GLU A 329 -10.93 14.47 3.43
C GLU A 329 -12.10 14.37 4.43
N ASP A 330 -11.77 14.34 5.72
CA ASP A 330 -12.75 14.43 6.81
C ASP A 330 -12.13 15.23 7.97
N ASP A 331 -12.79 16.31 8.37
CA ASP A 331 -12.38 17.20 9.48
C ASP A 331 -10.92 17.72 9.39
N GLY A 332 -10.46 18.05 8.17
CA GLY A 332 -9.10 18.56 7.92
C GLY A 332 -7.99 17.49 7.90
N TYR A 333 -8.38 16.23 7.89
CA TYR A 333 -7.50 15.06 7.74
C TYR A 333 -7.83 14.29 6.46
N TYR A 334 -6.84 13.59 5.92
CA TYR A 334 -7.00 12.74 4.75
C TYR A 334 -6.63 11.30 5.07
N PHE A 335 -7.55 10.37 4.85
CA PHE A 335 -7.36 8.95 5.14
C PHE A 335 -8.38 8.07 4.40
N PRO A 336 -8.07 6.79 4.11
CA PRO A 336 -9.03 5.80 3.60
C PRO A 336 -9.95 5.31 4.71
N THR A 337 -11.15 4.84 4.37
CA THR A 337 -12.03 4.19 5.35
C THR A 337 -11.40 2.93 5.94
N LEU A 338 -10.65 2.18 5.14
CA LEU A 338 -9.84 1.07 5.61
C LEU A 338 -8.55 0.94 4.81
N SER A 339 -7.54 0.41 5.45
CA SER A 339 -6.28 -0.03 4.85
C SER A 339 -5.90 -1.39 5.40
N GLY A 340 -5.04 -2.10 4.68
CA GLY A 340 -4.64 -3.41 5.15
C GLY A 340 -3.53 -4.06 4.35
N SER A 341 -3.13 -5.23 4.83
CA SER A 341 -2.30 -6.18 4.10
C SER A 341 -2.97 -7.55 4.07
N ALA A 342 -2.79 -8.28 2.99
CA ALA A 342 -3.28 -9.64 2.84
C ALA A 342 -2.18 -10.54 2.28
N ARG A 343 -2.06 -11.75 2.82
CA ARG A 343 -1.10 -12.76 2.41
C ARG A 343 -1.79 -13.99 1.87
N SER A 344 -1.26 -14.57 0.82
CA SER A 344 -1.75 -15.84 0.28
C SER A 344 -1.40 -17.05 1.15
N LEU A 345 -0.51 -16.87 2.12
CA LEU A 345 -0.09 -17.89 3.06
C LEU A 345 -0.32 -17.39 4.50
N ASN A 346 -1.13 -18.16 5.25
CA ASN A 346 -1.33 -17.97 6.67
C ASN A 346 -0.33 -18.82 7.44
N PHE A 347 0.69 -18.21 8.02
CA PHE A 347 1.71 -18.92 8.80
C PHE A 347 1.20 -19.50 10.11
N TYR A 348 0.12 -18.94 10.67
CA TYR A 348 -0.46 -19.34 11.95
C TYR A 348 -1.97 -19.49 11.83
N PRO A 349 -2.44 -20.56 11.18
CA PRO A 349 -3.87 -20.82 11.08
C PRO A 349 -4.46 -21.14 12.46
N VAL A 350 -5.63 -20.58 12.76
CA VAL A 350 -6.32 -20.76 14.04
C VAL A 350 -7.63 -21.53 13.83
N GLY A 351 -7.83 -22.54 14.64
CA GLY A 351 -9.04 -23.36 14.60
C GLY A 351 -9.18 -24.13 13.28
N TYR A 352 -10.13 -23.75 12.44
CA TYR A 352 -10.42 -24.41 11.15
C TYR A 352 -9.78 -23.69 9.94
N GLU A 353 -9.04 -22.60 10.15
CA GLU A 353 -8.28 -21.94 9.09
C GLU A 353 -7.22 -22.88 8.52
N LYS A 354 -6.92 -22.75 7.23
CA LYS A 354 -5.84 -23.46 6.56
C LYS A 354 -4.76 -22.47 6.10
N ALA A 355 -3.52 -22.92 6.05
CA ALA A 355 -2.40 -22.10 5.65
C ALA A 355 -2.58 -21.50 4.25
N GLU A 356 -3.08 -22.29 3.30
CA GLU A 356 -3.28 -21.91 1.90
C GLU A 356 -4.50 -20.99 1.66
N GLU A 357 -5.36 -20.79 2.65
CA GLU A 357 -6.52 -19.88 2.55
C GLU A 357 -6.15 -18.42 2.72
N GLY A 358 -4.91 -18.15 3.14
CA GLY A 358 -4.40 -16.81 3.35
C GLY A 358 -4.96 -16.12 4.59
N ILE A 359 -4.50 -14.91 4.80
CA ILE A 359 -4.83 -14.09 5.96
C ILE A 359 -4.81 -12.61 5.59
N ALA A 360 -5.69 -11.80 6.16
CA ALA A 360 -5.70 -10.35 6.02
C ALA A 360 -5.67 -9.64 7.38
N LYS A 361 -5.03 -8.47 7.41
CA LYS A 361 -5.04 -7.53 8.52
C LYS A 361 -5.62 -6.22 8.01
N ILE A 362 -6.51 -5.60 8.76
CA ILE A 362 -7.17 -4.35 8.38
C ILE A 362 -7.22 -3.37 9.54
N ALA A 363 -7.07 -2.10 9.18
CA ALA A 363 -7.14 -0.97 10.09
C ALA A 363 -8.03 0.15 9.54
N PHE A 364 -8.63 0.93 10.38
CA PHE A 364 -9.28 2.20 10.06
C PHE A 364 -8.20 3.28 9.93
N GLY A 365 -8.26 4.07 8.85
CA GLY A 365 -7.27 5.08 8.51
C GLY A 365 -6.12 4.57 7.65
N LEU A 366 -4.98 5.27 7.68
CA LEU A 366 -3.78 4.94 6.92
C LEU A 366 -3.13 3.63 7.39
N GLY A 367 -2.49 2.92 6.47
CA GLY A 367 -1.93 1.58 6.68
C GLY A 367 -0.76 1.46 7.64
N LYS A 368 -0.28 2.57 8.22
CA LYS A 368 0.84 2.57 9.15
C LYS A 368 0.60 1.65 10.36
N ALA A 369 -0.59 1.63 10.92
CA ALA A 369 -0.93 0.72 12.03
C ALA A 369 -0.73 -0.76 11.67
N VAL A 370 -0.99 -1.15 10.42
CA VAL A 370 -0.79 -2.53 9.93
C VAL A 370 0.69 -2.84 9.76
N VAL A 371 1.44 -1.90 9.15
CA VAL A 371 2.86 -2.06 8.81
C VAL A 371 3.76 -2.06 10.05
N ASP A 372 3.47 -1.21 11.02
CA ASP A 372 4.19 -1.13 12.30
C ASP A 372 3.80 -2.25 13.27
N GLY A 373 2.82 -3.10 12.89
CA GLY A 373 2.40 -4.23 13.70
C GLY A 373 1.60 -3.85 14.95
N GLU A 374 0.89 -2.69 14.94
CA GLU A 374 -0.04 -2.33 16.01
C GLU A 374 -1.22 -3.32 16.10
N GLN A 375 -2.04 -3.17 17.13
CA GLN A 375 -3.27 -3.93 17.26
C GLN A 375 -4.23 -3.55 16.14
N VAL A 376 -4.48 -4.48 15.21
CA VAL A 376 -5.40 -4.33 14.08
C VAL A 376 -6.21 -5.61 13.91
N LEU A 377 -7.33 -5.54 13.23
CA LEU A 377 -8.18 -6.70 13.06
C LEU A 377 -7.56 -7.70 12.07
N ARG A 378 -7.54 -8.99 12.45
CA ARG A 378 -7.06 -10.12 11.64
C ARG A 378 -8.22 -11.01 11.25
N PHE A 379 -8.35 -11.37 9.97
CA PHE A 379 -9.37 -12.29 9.48
C PHE A 379 -8.90 -13.13 8.29
N SER A 380 -9.47 -14.32 8.13
CA SER A 380 -9.29 -15.13 6.91
C SER A 380 -10.27 -14.66 5.83
N PRO A 381 -9.81 -14.34 4.60
CA PRO A 381 -10.71 -14.02 3.49
C PRO A 381 -11.68 -15.15 3.13
N SER A 382 -11.36 -16.40 3.45
CA SER A 382 -12.26 -17.55 3.29
C SER A 382 -13.33 -17.65 4.39
N HIS A 383 -13.07 -17.05 5.56
CA HIS A 383 -13.93 -17.10 6.75
C HIS A 383 -14.13 -15.72 7.39
N PRO A 384 -14.59 -14.68 6.65
CA PRO A 384 -14.57 -13.30 7.12
C PRO A 384 -15.45 -13.03 8.36
N ARG A 385 -16.45 -13.87 8.62
CA ARG A 385 -17.33 -13.73 9.78
C ARG A 385 -16.74 -14.25 11.08
N ASN A 386 -15.65 -15.02 10.99
CA ASN A 386 -15.07 -15.72 12.13
C ASN A 386 -13.78 -15.02 12.58
N VAL A 387 -13.93 -13.92 13.28
CA VAL A 387 -12.82 -13.11 13.77
C VAL A 387 -12.61 -13.40 15.26
N VAL A 388 -11.47 -13.97 15.61
CA VAL A 388 -11.15 -14.38 16.99
C VAL A 388 -11.20 -13.16 17.94
N GLN A 389 -10.64 -12.04 17.54
CA GLN A 389 -10.60 -10.80 18.34
C GLN A 389 -11.99 -10.24 18.69
N THR A 390 -13.03 -10.61 17.92
CA THR A 390 -14.41 -10.17 18.17
C THR A 390 -15.32 -11.29 18.68
N SER A 391 -14.74 -12.39 19.17
CA SER A 391 -15.52 -13.55 19.66
C SER A 391 -16.19 -13.31 21.01
N THR A 392 -15.63 -12.46 21.87
CA THR A 392 -16.25 -12.00 23.11
C THR A 392 -16.15 -10.48 23.23
N PRO A 393 -17.02 -9.84 24.03
CA PRO A 393 -16.96 -8.40 24.28
C PRO A 393 -15.60 -7.96 24.87
N GLU A 394 -15.04 -8.74 25.78
CA GLU A 394 -13.77 -8.44 26.45
C GLU A 394 -12.62 -8.44 25.45
N LEU A 395 -12.53 -9.47 24.59
CA LEU A 395 -11.55 -9.55 23.51
C LEU A 395 -11.73 -8.39 22.53
N THR A 396 -12.98 -8.08 22.18
CA THR A 396 -13.28 -6.97 21.27
C THR A 396 -12.72 -5.65 21.78
N MET A 397 -12.93 -5.36 23.06
CA MET A 397 -12.47 -4.09 23.66
C MET A 397 -10.95 -4.06 23.87
N ARG A 398 -10.32 -5.22 24.11
CA ARG A 398 -8.89 -5.33 24.36
C ARG A 398 -8.04 -5.41 23.08
N ASP A 399 -8.49 -6.23 22.11
CA ASP A 399 -7.64 -6.70 21.01
C ASP A 399 -7.98 -6.06 19.66
N THR A 400 -8.88 -5.07 19.61
CA THR A 400 -9.14 -4.28 18.42
C THR A 400 -8.31 -3.00 18.40
N GLN A 401 -8.29 -2.32 17.26
CA GLN A 401 -7.49 -1.11 17.02
C GLN A 401 -7.76 -0.02 18.09
N GLN A 402 -6.68 0.55 18.65
CA GLN A 402 -6.73 1.59 19.66
C GLN A 402 -6.39 2.97 19.12
N VAL A 403 -5.66 3.06 18.02
CA VAL A 403 -5.24 4.31 17.37
C VAL A 403 -5.37 4.21 15.87
N MET A 404 -5.67 5.33 15.20
CA MET A 404 -5.59 5.45 13.75
C MET A 404 -4.53 6.47 13.34
N TYR A 405 -4.08 6.36 12.10
CA TYR A 405 -3.21 7.34 11.47
C TYR A 405 -3.94 8.06 10.34
N ALA A 406 -3.77 9.37 10.27
CA ALA A 406 -4.32 10.23 9.23
C ALA A 406 -3.30 11.28 8.80
N LEU A 407 -3.35 11.71 7.54
CA LEU A 407 -2.53 12.81 7.05
C LEU A 407 -3.20 14.14 7.40
N ASN A 408 -2.47 15.00 8.11
CA ASN A 408 -2.92 16.37 8.37
C ASN A 408 -2.80 17.20 7.09
N LEU A 409 -3.88 17.83 6.66
CA LEU A 409 -3.92 18.59 5.40
C LEU A 409 -3.34 20.00 5.48
N GLN A 410 -2.89 20.46 6.64
CA GLN A 410 -2.30 21.79 6.79
C GLN A 410 -0.86 21.80 6.27
N PRO A 411 -0.57 22.47 5.13
CA PRO A 411 0.76 22.43 4.51
C PRO A 411 1.87 23.01 5.39
N GLY A 412 1.54 23.92 6.30
CA GLY A 412 2.50 24.52 7.23
C GLY A 412 2.96 23.57 8.35
N LYS A 413 2.27 22.44 8.53
CA LYS A 413 2.66 21.41 9.51
C LYS A 413 3.64 20.38 8.95
N PHE A 414 3.79 20.30 7.63
CA PHE A 414 4.75 19.37 7.03
C PHE A 414 6.18 19.71 7.46
N LYS A 415 6.87 18.70 7.99
CA LYS A 415 8.26 18.80 8.45
C LYS A 415 9.11 17.77 7.72
N THR A 416 10.32 18.18 7.35
CA THR A 416 11.37 17.24 6.97
C THR A 416 11.99 16.66 8.25
N SER A 417 12.00 15.35 8.37
CA SER A 417 12.52 14.65 9.55
C SER A 417 13.12 13.32 9.13
N VAL A 418 14.04 12.79 9.90
CA VAL A 418 14.49 11.38 9.78
C VAL A 418 13.35 10.42 10.06
N ASP A 419 12.49 10.77 11.03
CA ASP A 419 11.20 10.08 11.27
C ASP A 419 10.17 10.51 10.22
N ASP A 420 9.83 9.63 9.32
CA ASP A 420 8.86 9.85 8.23
C ASP A 420 7.41 9.88 8.73
N ALA A 421 7.14 9.34 9.92
CA ALA A 421 5.84 9.36 10.56
C ALA A 421 5.47 10.73 11.14
N VAL A 422 6.42 11.66 11.29
CA VAL A 422 6.21 12.98 11.90
C VAL A 422 5.10 13.80 11.25
N ASN A 423 4.75 13.50 10.00
CA ASN A 423 3.70 14.18 9.24
C ASN A 423 2.33 13.48 9.32
N LEU A 424 2.26 12.34 10.00
CA LEU A 424 1.03 11.62 10.25
C LEU A 424 0.54 11.91 11.66
N GLU A 425 -0.75 12.20 11.77
CA GLU A 425 -1.38 12.40 13.07
C GLU A 425 -1.82 11.04 13.62
N ARG A 426 -1.43 10.75 14.87
CA ARG A 426 -1.83 9.55 15.60
C ARG A 426 -3.03 9.88 16.48
N ILE A 427 -4.20 9.38 16.11
CA ILE A 427 -5.49 9.74 16.72
C ILE A 427 -6.05 8.54 17.49
N PRO A 428 -6.37 8.67 18.79
CA PRO A 428 -7.03 7.62 19.56
C PRO A 428 -8.41 7.26 19.00
N ILE A 429 -8.77 5.99 18.97
CA ILE A 429 -10.09 5.53 18.49
C ILE A 429 -11.24 6.17 19.26
N SER A 430 -11.04 6.47 20.55
CA SER A 430 -12.03 7.18 21.37
C SER A 430 -12.41 8.58 20.83
N GLU A 431 -11.52 9.21 20.05
CA GLU A 431 -11.73 10.53 19.45
C GLU A 431 -12.27 10.47 18.01
N CYS A 432 -12.30 9.26 17.40
CA CYS A 432 -12.68 9.08 16.01
C CYS A 432 -14.17 9.25 15.74
N GLY A 433 -15.00 9.34 16.77
CA GLY A 433 -16.46 9.55 16.61
C GLY A 433 -16.84 10.83 15.83
N ARG A 434 -15.92 11.79 15.69
CA ARG A 434 -16.08 13.00 14.85
C ARG A 434 -16.03 12.72 13.36
N PHE A 435 -15.38 11.63 12.92
CA PHE A 435 -15.24 11.29 11.52
C PHE A 435 -16.46 10.54 10.98
N LYS A 436 -16.95 10.96 9.82
CA LYS A 436 -18.11 10.32 9.16
C LYS A 436 -17.84 8.86 8.82
N ALA A 437 -16.63 8.58 8.32
CA ALA A 437 -16.21 7.24 7.93
C ALA A 437 -16.18 6.24 9.10
N PHE A 438 -15.99 6.72 10.35
CA PHE A 438 -15.91 5.87 11.54
C PHE A 438 -17.16 5.04 11.78
N SER A 439 -18.34 5.58 11.48
CA SER A 439 -19.61 4.87 11.63
C SER A 439 -19.72 3.58 10.79
N LYS A 440 -18.92 3.44 9.74
CA LYS A 440 -18.93 2.27 8.83
C LYS A 440 -18.09 1.10 9.34
N VAL A 441 -17.20 1.36 10.30
CA VAL A 441 -16.21 0.38 10.77
C VAL A 441 -16.33 0.07 12.26
N ALA A 442 -17.03 0.91 13.03
CA ALA A 442 -17.10 0.82 14.47
C ALA A 442 -18.35 0.12 14.97
N SER A 443 -18.19 -0.57 16.11
CA SER A 443 -19.24 -1.11 16.96
C SER A 443 -19.16 -0.47 18.33
N THR A 444 -20.21 -0.60 19.15
CA THR A 444 -20.28 -0.05 20.50
C THR A 444 -20.44 -1.16 21.54
N TYR A 445 -19.71 -1.08 22.63
CA TYR A 445 -19.93 -1.93 23.79
C TYR A 445 -21.08 -1.39 24.63
N ASP A 446 -22.15 -2.17 24.73
CA ASP A 446 -23.32 -1.90 25.56
C ASP A 446 -23.09 -2.48 26.96
N TYR A 447 -22.75 -1.62 27.91
CA TYR A 447 -22.50 -2.03 29.30
C TYR A 447 -23.71 -2.62 30.01
N GLN A 448 -24.93 -2.19 29.64
CA GLN A 448 -26.13 -2.64 30.31
C GLN A 448 -26.44 -4.10 30.00
N ASN A 449 -26.16 -4.50 28.77
CA ASN A 449 -26.45 -5.86 28.29
C ASN A 449 -25.19 -6.73 28.12
N GLY A 450 -23.99 -6.20 28.40
CA GLY A 450 -22.72 -6.93 28.30
C GLY A 450 -22.42 -7.44 26.89
N ARG A 451 -22.79 -6.69 25.83
CA ARG A 451 -22.68 -7.13 24.44
C ARG A 451 -22.12 -6.04 23.53
N ILE A 452 -21.56 -6.48 22.39
CA ILE A 452 -21.19 -5.59 21.30
C ILE A 452 -22.41 -5.37 20.38
N VAL A 453 -22.69 -4.12 20.08
CA VAL A 453 -23.73 -3.68 19.14
C VAL A 453 -23.03 -3.18 17.87
N ASP A 454 -23.36 -3.74 16.71
CA ASP A 454 -22.73 -3.38 15.42
C ASP A 454 -23.28 -2.02 14.92
N SER A 455 -23.11 -0.99 15.71
CA SER A 455 -23.47 0.40 15.40
C SER A 455 -22.60 1.36 16.21
N ALA A 456 -22.06 2.36 15.56
CA ALA A 456 -21.33 3.44 16.21
C ALA A 456 -22.24 4.47 16.90
N MET A 457 -23.56 4.42 16.63
CA MET A 457 -24.53 5.41 17.15
C MET A 457 -25.03 5.08 18.56
N ALA A 458 -24.83 3.86 19.06
CA ALA A 458 -25.20 3.47 20.41
C ALA A 458 -24.34 4.19 21.46
N GLU A 459 -24.84 4.35 22.69
CA GLU A 459 -24.05 4.89 23.81
C GLU A 459 -23.08 3.83 24.34
N GLY A 460 -21.82 4.24 24.60
CA GLY A 460 -20.79 3.38 25.14
C GLY A 460 -19.46 3.48 24.38
N PRO A 461 -18.41 2.82 24.91
CA PRO A 461 -17.10 2.76 24.27
C PRO A 461 -17.16 2.13 22.88
N LYS A 462 -16.30 2.63 21.98
CA LYS A 462 -16.25 2.19 20.58
C LYS A 462 -15.10 1.22 20.37
N ALA A 463 -15.33 0.23 19.50
CA ALA A 463 -14.33 -0.70 19.02
C ALA A 463 -14.38 -0.78 17.49
N VAL A 464 -13.24 -0.89 16.83
CA VAL A 464 -13.15 -1.02 15.37
C VAL A 464 -13.28 -2.49 15.01
N THR A 465 -14.49 -2.92 14.62
CA THR A 465 -14.81 -4.33 14.36
C THR A 465 -14.98 -4.67 12.89
N PHE A 466 -15.16 -3.67 12.03
CA PHE A 466 -15.49 -3.86 10.62
C PHE A 466 -16.70 -4.77 10.39
N ALA A 467 -17.62 -4.86 11.36
CA ALA A 467 -18.77 -5.79 11.31
C ALA A 467 -19.64 -5.57 10.06
N HIS A 468 -19.85 -4.31 9.66
CA HIS A 468 -20.62 -3.99 8.45
C HIS A 468 -20.02 -4.61 7.20
N ILE A 469 -18.69 -4.69 7.10
CA ILE A 469 -17.97 -5.26 5.97
C ILE A 469 -17.90 -6.79 6.09
N LEU A 470 -17.42 -7.30 7.24
CA LEU A 470 -17.08 -8.71 7.38
C LEU A 470 -18.30 -9.62 7.66
N ARG A 471 -19.33 -9.11 8.37
CA ARG A 471 -20.55 -9.88 8.70
C ARG A 471 -21.69 -9.62 7.72
N TYR A 472 -21.87 -8.35 7.32
CA TYR A 472 -23.02 -7.91 6.53
C TYR A 472 -22.69 -7.67 5.05
N ASP A 473 -21.42 -7.83 4.66
CA ASP A 473 -20.93 -7.77 3.26
C ASP A 473 -21.34 -6.48 2.51
N THR A 474 -21.35 -5.35 3.23
CA THR A 474 -21.66 -4.04 2.62
C THR A 474 -20.63 -3.58 1.60
N PHE A 475 -19.43 -4.16 1.66
CA PHE A 475 -18.34 -4.00 0.71
C PHE A 475 -17.67 -5.38 0.50
N PRO A 476 -17.45 -5.85 -0.74
CA PRO A 476 -17.02 -7.23 -1.04
C PRO A 476 -15.51 -7.45 -0.79
N LEU A 477 -15.01 -6.99 0.37
CA LEU A 477 -13.59 -7.01 0.72
C LEU A 477 -13.00 -8.42 0.68
N ALA A 478 -13.69 -9.37 1.31
CA ALA A 478 -13.18 -10.74 1.43
C ALA A 478 -13.08 -11.43 0.06
N ASP A 479 -14.07 -11.22 -0.82
CA ASP A 479 -14.08 -11.78 -2.17
C ASP A 479 -12.99 -11.15 -3.06
N ILE A 480 -12.82 -9.82 -3.00
CA ILE A 480 -11.74 -9.12 -3.69
C ILE A 480 -10.39 -9.69 -3.27
N LEU A 481 -10.12 -9.77 -1.96
CA LEU A 481 -8.84 -10.26 -1.44
C LEU A 481 -8.58 -11.71 -1.82
N LYS A 482 -9.57 -12.59 -1.65
CA LYS A 482 -9.44 -14.00 -2.01
C LYS A 482 -9.05 -14.17 -3.48
N GLN A 483 -9.72 -13.45 -4.37
CA GLN A 483 -9.47 -13.55 -5.80
C GLN A 483 -8.14 -12.92 -6.21
N MET A 484 -7.80 -11.75 -5.64
CA MET A 484 -6.53 -11.09 -5.93
C MET A 484 -5.34 -11.92 -5.46
N LEU A 485 -5.41 -12.50 -4.25
CA LEU A 485 -4.37 -13.38 -3.73
C LEU A 485 -4.18 -14.62 -4.60
N GLN A 486 -5.29 -15.26 -5.04
CA GLN A 486 -5.23 -16.42 -5.93
C GLN A 486 -4.56 -16.08 -7.27
N ILE A 487 -5.04 -15.04 -7.96
CA ILE A 487 -4.51 -14.64 -9.27
C ILE A 487 -3.03 -14.23 -9.14
N ALA A 488 -2.69 -13.44 -8.14
CA ALA A 488 -1.32 -12.98 -7.92
C ALA A 488 -0.36 -14.15 -7.62
N THR A 489 -0.79 -15.12 -6.82
CA THR A 489 -0.01 -16.35 -6.54
C THR A 489 0.19 -17.17 -7.81
N ASP A 490 -0.87 -17.34 -8.61
CA ASP A 490 -0.80 -18.09 -9.86
C ASP A 490 0.12 -17.43 -10.91
N GLU A 491 0.12 -16.10 -10.98
CA GLU A 491 0.96 -15.35 -11.92
C GLU A 491 2.42 -15.26 -11.45
N MET A 492 2.66 -15.00 -10.18
CA MET A 492 4.03 -14.90 -9.62
C MET A 492 4.67 -16.26 -9.34
N LYS A 493 3.89 -17.36 -9.32
CA LYS A 493 4.34 -18.73 -8.99
C LYS A 493 4.98 -18.85 -7.61
N CYS A 494 4.62 -17.98 -6.70
CA CYS A 494 5.05 -18.01 -5.29
C CYS A 494 3.97 -17.39 -4.40
N SER A 495 4.09 -17.60 -3.10
CA SER A 495 3.23 -16.90 -2.14
C SER A 495 3.45 -15.40 -2.21
N VAL A 496 2.38 -14.62 -2.02
CA VAL A 496 2.40 -13.17 -2.17
C VAL A 496 1.80 -12.46 -0.97
N GLU A 497 2.25 -11.23 -0.75
CA GLU A 497 1.60 -10.25 0.10
C GLU A 497 1.16 -9.06 -0.74
N ILE A 498 -0.05 -8.56 -0.45
CA ILE A 498 -0.66 -7.41 -1.11
C ILE A 498 -0.99 -6.37 -0.05
N GLU A 499 -0.56 -5.12 -0.26
CA GLU A 499 -1.02 -3.98 0.52
C GLU A 499 -2.15 -3.28 -0.23
N PHE A 500 -3.17 -2.84 0.50
CA PHE A 500 -4.36 -2.23 -0.07
C PHE A 500 -4.97 -1.15 0.83
N ALA A 501 -5.81 -0.32 0.21
CA ALA A 501 -6.69 0.61 0.91
C ALA A 501 -8.06 0.65 0.21
N ALA A 502 -9.11 0.98 0.93
CA ALA A 502 -10.42 1.16 0.33
C ALA A 502 -11.13 2.41 0.87
N ASP A 503 -11.77 3.09 -0.06
CA ASP A 503 -12.71 4.17 0.19
C ASP A 503 -14.13 3.62 -0.01
N LEU A 504 -14.84 3.46 1.10
CA LEU A 504 -16.18 2.90 1.05
C LEU A 504 -17.23 3.87 0.52
N ASP A 505 -17.00 5.18 0.65
CA ASP A 505 -17.90 6.22 0.12
C ASP A 505 -17.90 6.24 -1.40
N ASN A 506 -16.71 6.26 -1.98
CA ASN A 506 -16.50 6.23 -3.42
C ASN A 506 -16.51 4.81 -4.01
N ARG A 507 -16.63 3.79 -3.16
CA ARG A 507 -16.62 2.36 -3.51
C ARG A 507 -15.41 1.99 -4.37
N VAL A 508 -14.23 2.39 -3.93
CA VAL A 508 -12.96 2.12 -4.61
C VAL A 508 -12.05 1.28 -3.73
N PHE A 509 -11.50 0.22 -4.29
CA PHE A 509 -10.45 -0.60 -3.70
C PHE A 509 -9.13 -0.33 -4.42
N HIS A 510 -8.12 0.08 -3.68
CA HIS A 510 -6.80 0.42 -4.20
C HIS A 510 -5.77 -0.65 -3.86
N MET A 511 -5.05 -1.11 -4.88
CA MET A 511 -3.88 -1.97 -4.74
C MET A 511 -2.64 -1.10 -4.60
N LEU A 512 -1.94 -1.18 -3.46
CA LEU A 512 -0.84 -0.27 -3.12
C LEU A 512 0.55 -0.88 -3.30
N GLN A 513 0.67 -2.18 -3.13
CA GLN A 513 1.93 -2.91 -3.29
C GLN A 513 1.65 -4.40 -3.43
N ILE A 514 2.51 -5.11 -4.14
CA ILE A 514 2.61 -6.57 -4.14
C ILE A 514 4.07 -6.97 -4.00
N ARG A 515 4.30 -8.01 -3.24
CA ARG A 515 5.63 -8.61 -3.09
C ARG A 515 5.55 -10.11 -2.91
N PRO A 516 6.60 -10.86 -3.34
CA PRO A 516 6.71 -12.26 -3.02
C PRO A 516 6.98 -12.46 -1.52
N ILE A 517 6.51 -13.58 -0.98
CA ILE A 517 6.88 -14.05 0.38
C ILE A 517 7.60 -15.37 0.25
N SER A 518 8.71 -15.54 1.00
CA SER A 518 9.36 -16.83 1.12
C SER A 518 8.47 -17.79 1.90
N SER A 519 8.25 -18.96 1.34
CA SER A 519 7.58 -20.08 2.00
C SER A 519 8.59 -21.14 2.49
N ASP A 520 9.88 -20.87 2.41
CA ASP A 520 10.93 -21.85 2.72
C ASP A 520 10.88 -22.28 4.19
N GLY A 521 10.51 -21.37 5.09
CA GLY A 521 10.30 -21.71 6.51
C GLY A 521 9.20 -22.75 6.79
N LEU A 522 8.38 -23.12 5.79
CA LEU A 522 7.35 -24.18 5.90
C LEU A 522 7.72 -25.48 5.19
N ARG A 523 8.89 -25.55 4.56
CA ARG A 523 9.28 -26.71 3.72
C ARG A 523 10.07 -27.78 4.46
N SER A 524 10.40 -27.58 5.75
CA SER A 524 11.19 -28.54 6.49
C SER A 524 10.39 -29.84 6.78
N GLU A 525 11.01 -30.96 6.49
CA GLU A 525 10.53 -32.26 6.95
C GLU A 525 11.32 -32.67 8.20
N VAL A 526 10.70 -32.46 9.36
CA VAL A 526 11.27 -32.91 10.64
C VAL A 526 10.67 -34.24 11.02
N ASP A 527 11.53 -35.26 11.21
CA ASP A 527 11.13 -36.53 11.78
C ASP A 527 11.11 -36.43 13.33
N TRP A 528 9.94 -36.04 13.85
CA TRP A 528 9.76 -35.80 15.27
C TRP A 528 9.99 -37.02 16.16
N GLU A 529 9.98 -38.25 15.61
CA GLU A 529 10.31 -39.49 16.36
C GLU A 529 11.81 -39.58 16.69
N LYS A 530 12.64 -38.86 15.91
CA LYS A 530 14.09 -38.82 16.11
C LYS A 530 14.55 -37.56 16.88
N VAL A 531 13.64 -36.62 17.17
CA VAL A 531 13.98 -35.42 17.92
C VAL A 531 13.97 -35.74 19.41
N SER A 532 15.14 -35.77 20.03
CA SER A 532 15.30 -35.95 21.48
C SER A 532 16.39 -35.04 22.00
N CYS A 533 16.22 -34.47 23.19
CA CYS A 533 17.26 -33.76 23.91
C CYS A 533 17.31 -34.28 25.37
N GLU A 534 18.46 -34.18 26.01
CA GLU A 534 18.63 -34.58 27.41
C GLU A 534 17.81 -33.68 28.34
N HIS A 535 17.81 -32.38 28.05
CA HIS A 535 17.03 -31.38 28.80
C HIS A 535 16.41 -30.34 27.85
N ALA A 536 15.08 -30.29 27.81
CA ALA A 536 14.36 -29.32 27.00
C ALA A 536 14.31 -27.95 27.72
N LEU A 537 14.85 -26.92 27.09
CA LEU A 537 14.77 -25.52 27.56
C LEU A 537 13.51 -24.82 27.07
N VAL A 538 13.10 -25.06 25.81
CA VAL A 538 11.93 -24.45 25.20
C VAL A 538 11.17 -25.49 24.39
N ARG A 539 9.84 -25.49 24.53
CA ARG A 539 8.91 -26.21 23.66
C ARG A 539 7.80 -25.30 23.24
N SER A 540 7.42 -25.36 21.99
CA SER A 540 6.33 -24.54 21.45
C SER A 540 5.51 -25.32 20.42
N SER A 541 4.24 -24.99 20.36
CA SER A 541 3.27 -25.40 19.33
C SER A 541 3.03 -24.31 18.27
N SER A 542 3.80 -23.21 18.31
CA SER A 542 3.68 -22.08 17.38
C SER A 542 5.06 -21.58 16.96
N SER A 543 5.56 -22.09 15.84
CA SER A 543 6.89 -21.78 15.34
C SER A 543 6.93 -21.69 13.82
N LEU A 544 7.96 -21.02 13.31
CA LEU A 544 8.35 -20.97 11.90
C LEU A 544 9.85 -21.23 11.78
N GLY A 545 10.24 -22.06 10.84
CA GLY A 545 11.65 -22.39 10.63
C GLY A 545 11.83 -23.60 9.72
N THR A 546 13.08 -23.92 9.44
CA THR A 546 13.50 -24.88 8.41
C THR A 546 14.13 -26.15 9.00
N GLY A 547 13.69 -26.64 10.12
CA GLY A 547 14.17 -27.89 10.71
C GLY A 547 15.30 -27.72 11.71
N TRP A 548 16.41 -28.42 11.53
CA TRP A 548 17.54 -28.34 12.44
C TRP A 548 18.41 -27.12 12.20
N ILE A 549 18.63 -26.33 13.27
CA ILE A 549 19.59 -25.24 13.30
C ILE A 549 20.80 -25.72 14.10
N THR A 550 21.96 -25.76 13.43
CA THR A 550 23.20 -26.30 14.00
C THR A 550 24.15 -25.19 14.42
N ASP A 551 25.17 -25.57 15.20
CA ASP A 551 26.33 -24.72 15.55
C ASP A 551 26.02 -23.48 16.41
N VAL A 552 24.90 -23.44 17.10
CA VAL A 552 24.54 -22.41 18.07
C VAL A 552 24.94 -22.87 19.47
N LYS A 553 25.87 -22.16 20.09
CA LYS A 553 26.33 -22.41 21.48
C LYS A 553 25.99 -21.28 22.44
N ASP A 554 25.65 -20.16 21.92
CA ASP A 554 25.40 -18.93 22.69
C ASP A 554 23.92 -18.68 22.84
N ILE A 555 23.47 -18.33 24.04
CA ILE A 555 22.12 -17.93 24.37
C ILE A 555 22.15 -16.53 24.92
N VAL A 556 21.37 -15.62 24.36
CA VAL A 556 21.09 -14.28 24.89
C VAL A 556 19.68 -14.33 25.47
N TYR A 557 19.59 -14.26 26.78
CA TYR A 557 18.35 -14.42 27.53
C TYR A 557 18.01 -13.14 28.27
N VAL A 558 16.86 -12.54 27.97
CA VAL A 558 16.29 -11.44 28.77
C VAL A 558 15.74 -12.04 30.04
N LYS A 559 16.26 -11.59 31.20
CA LYS A 559 15.90 -12.15 32.49
C LYS A 559 14.46 -11.82 32.87
N ARG A 560 13.69 -12.82 33.27
CA ARG A 560 12.28 -12.68 33.63
C ARG A 560 12.06 -11.68 34.76
N ASP A 561 12.87 -11.78 35.82
CA ASP A 561 12.68 -11.02 37.06
C ASP A 561 13.04 -9.52 36.90
N SER A 562 13.84 -9.18 35.90
CA SER A 562 14.23 -7.79 35.62
C SER A 562 13.52 -7.20 34.40
N PHE A 563 12.67 -7.95 33.71
CA PHE A 563 11.94 -7.44 32.56
C PHE A 563 10.93 -6.36 32.99
N ASP A 564 11.08 -5.18 32.41
CA ASP A 564 10.15 -4.06 32.58
C ASP A 564 9.72 -3.53 31.19
N LYS A 565 8.42 -3.60 30.92
CA LYS A 565 7.83 -3.11 29.66
C LYS A 565 8.07 -1.62 29.39
N MET A 566 8.36 -0.83 30.44
CA MET A 566 8.67 0.60 30.29
C MET A 566 10.15 0.85 29.98
N ARG A 567 11.00 -0.15 30.14
CA ARG A 567 12.46 -0.06 29.93
C ARG A 567 12.95 -0.93 28.77
N THR A 568 12.06 -1.31 27.86
CA THR A 568 12.39 -2.20 26.72
C THR A 568 13.41 -1.57 25.76
N ALA A 569 13.52 -0.26 25.66
CA ALA A 569 14.57 0.43 24.90
C ALA A 569 15.98 0.19 25.48
N GLU A 570 16.12 0.10 26.82
CA GLU A 570 17.39 -0.20 27.46
C GLU A 570 17.77 -1.66 27.22
N ILE A 571 16.79 -2.59 27.25
CA ILE A 571 16.97 -3.99 26.90
C ILE A 571 17.47 -4.10 25.44
N ALA A 572 16.86 -3.37 24.52
CA ALA A 572 17.28 -3.35 23.12
C ALA A 572 18.73 -2.89 22.97
N ALA A 573 19.15 -1.83 23.67
CA ALA A 573 20.51 -1.32 23.64
C ALA A 573 21.54 -2.36 24.14
N GLU A 574 21.23 -3.10 25.20
CA GLU A 574 22.10 -4.18 25.70
C GLU A 574 22.26 -5.32 24.67
N ILE A 575 21.15 -5.69 23.99
CA ILE A 575 21.16 -6.73 22.95
C ILE A 575 21.97 -6.26 21.73
N THR A 576 21.79 -5.01 21.28
CA THR A 576 22.53 -4.42 20.17
C THR A 576 24.03 -4.44 20.40
N ALA A 577 24.47 -4.12 21.63
CA ALA A 577 25.88 -4.17 22.02
C ALA A 577 26.45 -5.61 21.99
N LEU A 578 25.66 -6.60 22.43
CA LEU A 578 26.04 -8.01 22.34
C LEU A 578 26.10 -8.50 20.88
N ASN A 579 25.09 -8.18 20.07
CA ASN A 579 25.05 -8.57 18.66
C ASN A 579 26.22 -8.00 17.88
N THR A 580 26.61 -6.73 18.13
CA THR A 580 27.79 -6.11 17.51
C THR A 580 29.06 -6.86 17.87
N ARG A 581 29.22 -7.28 19.14
CA ARG A 581 30.35 -8.10 19.56
C ARG A 581 30.34 -9.48 18.87
N PHE A 582 29.20 -10.12 18.75
CA PHE A 582 29.07 -11.42 18.10
C PHE A 582 29.36 -11.34 16.61
N ARG A 583 28.90 -10.31 15.94
CA ARG A 583 29.21 -10.05 14.51
C ARG A 583 30.74 -9.98 14.29
N ASN A 584 31.45 -9.23 15.13
CA ASN A 584 32.90 -9.10 15.03
C ASN A 584 33.64 -10.44 15.31
N GLN A 585 33.00 -11.38 15.99
CA GLN A 585 33.57 -12.67 16.36
C GLN A 585 33.06 -13.82 15.46
N GLY A 586 32.09 -13.56 14.56
CA GLY A 586 31.45 -14.58 13.75
C GLY A 586 30.64 -15.61 14.59
N VAL A 587 30.03 -15.15 15.70
CA VAL A 587 29.31 -16.00 16.65
C VAL A 587 27.80 -15.87 16.42
N SER A 588 27.13 -17.00 16.24
CA SER A 588 25.67 -17.05 16.16
C SER A 588 25.06 -17.44 17.50
N TYR A 589 23.81 -16.96 17.78
CA TYR A 589 23.17 -17.17 19.06
C TYR A 589 21.65 -17.42 18.97
N LEU A 590 21.09 -17.95 20.06
CA LEU A 590 19.66 -18.02 20.32
C LEU A 590 19.26 -16.80 21.14
N LEU A 591 18.23 -16.06 20.71
CA LEU A 591 17.69 -14.91 21.44
C LEU A 591 16.36 -15.27 22.09
N ILE A 592 16.23 -15.04 23.41
CA ILE A 592 15.01 -15.32 24.18
C ILE A 592 14.58 -14.04 24.90
N GLY A 593 13.32 -13.63 24.74
CA GLY A 593 12.78 -12.44 25.43
C GLY A 593 11.25 -12.42 25.52
N TYR A 594 10.70 -11.32 26.03
CA TYR A 594 9.29 -11.19 26.34
C TYR A 594 8.59 -10.19 25.42
N GLY A 595 7.37 -10.55 24.96
CA GLY A 595 6.63 -9.77 23.98
C GLY A 595 7.23 -9.90 22.57
N ARG A 596 6.87 -8.98 21.70
CA ARG A 596 7.34 -8.96 20.31
C ARG A 596 8.75 -8.41 20.18
N TRP A 597 9.53 -9.02 19.33
CA TRP A 597 10.74 -8.41 18.80
C TRP A 597 10.42 -7.43 17.67
N GLY A 598 11.17 -6.33 17.59
CA GLY A 598 11.04 -5.37 16.47
C GLY A 598 9.80 -4.49 16.52
N THR A 599 9.25 -4.24 17.69
CA THR A 599 8.13 -3.31 17.88
C THR A 599 8.59 -2.03 18.54
N HIS A 600 8.23 -0.87 17.98
CA HIS A 600 8.49 0.44 18.59
C HIS A 600 7.45 0.82 19.65
N ILE A 601 6.52 -0.09 19.98
CA ILE A 601 5.48 0.11 20.98
C ILE A 601 5.90 -0.63 22.26
N PRO A 602 6.28 0.06 23.34
CA PRO A 602 6.78 -0.58 24.56
C PRO A 602 5.81 -1.56 25.20
N SER A 603 4.50 -1.30 25.06
CA SER A 603 3.46 -2.21 25.55
C SER A 603 3.31 -3.51 24.76
N LEU A 604 4.05 -3.68 23.66
CA LEU A 604 4.01 -4.88 22.83
C LEU A 604 5.33 -5.68 22.86
N GLY A 605 6.45 -5.07 23.25
CA GLY A 605 7.71 -5.80 23.31
C GLY A 605 8.98 -4.96 23.23
N ILE A 606 10.03 -5.50 22.61
CA ILE A 606 11.40 -4.95 22.62
C ILE A 606 11.71 -4.32 21.25
N PRO A 607 12.08 -3.02 21.20
CA PRO A 607 12.28 -2.25 19.97
C PRO A 607 13.69 -2.47 19.37
N VAL A 608 13.91 -3.63 18.77
CA VAL A 608 15.14 -3.94 18.01
C VAL A 608 14.88 -3.88 16.51
N ASP A 609 15.82 -3.35 15.76
CA ASP A 609 15.85 -3.48 14.31
C ASP A 609 16.56 -4.79 13.91
N TRP A 610 16.42 -5.21 12.64
CA TRP A 610 17.10 -6.40 12.14
C TRP A 610 18.63 -6.33 12.34
N SER A 611 19.24 -5.16 12.14
CA SER A 611 20.67 -4.95 12.35
C SER A 611 21.13 -5.20 13.78
N ASP A 612 20.24 -5.06 14.76
CA ASP A 612 20.54 -5.22 16.19
C ASP A 612 20.60 -6.67 16.63
N ILE A 613 20.08 -7.59 15.80
CA ILE A 613 19.97 -9.03 16.10
C ILE A 613 20.41 -9.90 14.92
N SER A 614 21.13 -9.38 13.96
CA SER A 614 21.51 -10.05 12.70
C SER A 614 22.22 -11.39 12.86
N GLU A 615 22.90 -11.61 14.00
CA GLU A 615 23.62 -12.85 14.29
C GLU A 615 22.75 -13.90 14.99
N ALA A 616 21.50 -13.55 15.34
CA ALA A 616 20.57 -14.52 15.91
C ALA A 616 20.12 -15.53 14.84
N LYS A 617 20.21 -16.83 15.16
CA LYS A 617 19.76 -17.94 14.31
C LYS A 617 18.35 -18.42 14.67
N ALA A 618 17.92 -18.12 15.90
CA ALA A 618 16.54 -18.33 16.31
C ALA A 618 16.14 -17.26 17.34
N LEU A 619 14.86 -16.90 17.30
CA LEU A 619 14.21 -15.95 18.20
C LEU A 619 13.09 -16.66 18.96
N VAL A 620 13.01 -16.42 20.26
CA VAL A 620 11.91 -16.88 21.10
C VAL A 620 11.18 -15.68 21.69
N GLU A 621 9.88 -15.58 21.41
CA GLU A 621 8.96 -14.63 22.03
C GLU A 621 8.16 -15.32 23.12
N CYS A 622 8.28 -14.86 24.35
CA CYS A 622 7.59 -15.42 25.49
C CYS A 622 6.48 -14.49 25.99
N SER A 623 5.33 -15.05 26.37
CA SER A 623 4.30 -14.33 27.13
C SER A 623 4.60 -14.35 28.61
N LEU A 624 4.16 -13.31 29.35
CA LEU A 624 4.06 -13.30 30.79
C LEU A 624 2.58 -13.31 31.20
N GLU A 625 2.28 -13.60 32.44
CA GLU A 625 0.90 -13.67 32.93
C GLU A 625 0.15 -12.34 32.73
N ASP A 626 0.82 -11.23 32.97
CA ASP A 626 0.32 -9.86 32.85
C ASP A 626 0.76 -9.15 31.55
N PHE A 627 1.50 -9.84 30.69
CA PHE A 627 2.03 -9.31 29.43
C PHE A 627 1.90 -10.34 28.31
N ARG A 628 0.67 -10.49 27.81
CA ARG A 628 0.34 -11.40 26.71
C ARG A 628 0.20 -10.60 25.44
N VAL A 629 0.99 -10.95 24.45
CA VAL A 629 1.03 -10.27 23.17
C VAL A 629 0.94 -11.31 22.05
N ASP A 630 0.14 -11.02 21.03
CA ASP A 630 0.11 -11.88 19.84
C ASP A 630 1.49 -11.94 19.19
N PRO A 631 1.88 -13.08 18.61
CA PRO A 631 3.17 -13.24 17.93
C PRO A 631 3.43 -12.13 16.88
N SER A 632 4.70 -11.77 16.67
CA SER A 632 5.14 -10.85 15.63
C SER A 632 4.78 -11.36 14.25
N GLN A 633 3.65 -10.93 13.72
CA GLN A 633 3.17 -11.32 12.40
C GLN A 633 2.83 -10.08 11.57
N GLY A 634 3.28 -10.07 10.31
CA GLY A 634 2.87 -9.04 9.37
C GLY A 634 3.60 -7.70 9.49
N SER A 635 4.57 -7.57 10.40
CA SER A 635 5.47 -6.42 10.44
C SER A 635 6.62 -6.60 9.43
N HIS A 636 7.27 -5.50 9.07
CA HIS A 636 8.51 -5.54 8.27
C HIS A 636 9.61 -6.36 8.96
N PHE A 637 9.70 -6.26 10.28
CA PHE A 637 10.64 -7.04 11.08
C PHE A 637 10.43 -8.55 10.89
N PHE A 638 9.18 -9.02 10.97
CA PHE A 638 8.85 -10.43 10.77
C PHE A 638 9.17 -10.94 9.37
N GLN A 639 9.05 -10.08 8.36
CA GLN A 639 9.42 -10.44 6.99
C GLN A 639 10.91 -10.65 6.83
N ASN A 640 11.72 -9.82 7.48
CA ASN A 640 13.15 -10.01 7.50
C ASN A 640 13.52 -11.36 8.12
N LEU A 641 12.89 -11.73 9.24
CA LEU A 641 13.10 -13.04 9.89
C LEU A 641 12.85 -14.21 8.94
N THR A 642 11.70 -14.22 8.28
CA THR A 642 11.32 -15.32 7.37
C THR A 642 12.22 -15.41 6.15
N SER A 643 12.74 -14.29 5.67
CA SER A 643 13.60 -14.24 4.49
C SER A 643 15.04 -14.63 4.76
N PHE A 644 15.52 -14.40 5.98
CA PHE A 644 16.86 -14.83 6.41
C PHE A 644 16.87 -16.22 7.03
N ASN A 645 15.77 -16.96 6.95
CA ASN A 645 15.63 -18.32 7.52
C ASN A 645 15.97 -18.38 9.00
N VAL A 646 15.65 -17.35 9.76
CA VAL A 646 15.80 -17.33 11.21
C VAL A 646 14.65 -18.13 11.82
N GLY A 647 14.98 -19.08 12.70
CA GLY A 647 13.98 -19.83 13.43
C GLY A 647 13.18 -18.88 14.34
N TYR A 648 11.85 -18.95 14.26
CA TYR A 648 10.98 -18.13 15.08
C TYR A 648 10.07 -19.02 15.92
N VAL A 649 10.05 -18.78 17.22
CA VAL A 649 9.32 -19.60 18.20
C VAL A 649 8.52 -18.68 19.12
N SER A 650 7.22 -18.88 19.20
CA SER A 650 6.34 -18.17 20.13
C SER A 650 5.90 -19.11 21.25
N VAL A 651 6.15 -18.73 22.49
CA VAL A 651 5.81 -19.51 23.69
C VAL A 651 4.75 -18.78 24.49
N ASP A 652 3.60 -19.43 24.68
CA ASP A 652 2.53 -18.94 25.56
C ASP A 652 2.05 -20.06 26.50
N GLU A 653 2.75 -20.19 27.63
CA GLU A 653 2.46 -21.19 28.67
C GLU A 653 1.07 -21.05 29.29
N PHE A 654 0.42 -19.87 29.12
CA PHE A 654 -0.87 -19.53 29.74
C PHE A 654 -2.07 -19.93 28.88
N SER A 655 -1.91 -19.93 27.56
CA SER A 655 -3.00 -20.21 26.60
C SER A 655 -2.80 -21.53 25.85
N ARG A 656 -1.54 -22.00 25.72
CA ARG A 656 -1.17 -23.20 24.97
C ARG A 656 -0.56 -24.25 25.90
N LYS A 657 -1.26 -25.38 26.05
CA LYS A 657 -0.96 -26.40 27.03
C LYS A 657 0.41 -27.07 26.87
N ASP A 658 0.90 -27.16 25.63
CA ASP A 658 2.15 -27.86 25.31
C ASP A 658 3.35 -26.89 25.21
N ASP A 659 3.13 -25.60 25.37
CA ASP A 659 4.17 -24.59 25.38
C ASP A 659 4.87 -24.54 26.74
N PHE A 660 6.19 -24.38 26.72
CA PHE A 660 7.01 -24.44 27.94
C PHE A 660 8.35 -23.73 27.74
N ILE A 661 8.84 -23.07 28.79
CA ILE A 661 10.19 -22.52 28.89
C ILE A 661 10.77 -22.73 30.28
N ASP A 662 11.97 -23.33 30.37
CA ASP A 662 12.64 -23.54 31.64
C ASP A 662 13.49 -22.37 32.07
N HIS A 663 12.84 -21.38 32.72
CA HIS A 663 13.50 -20.21 33.26
C HIS A 663 14.53 -20.53 34.35
N GLN A 664 14.28 -21.60 35.14
CA GLN A 664 15.19 -22.02 36.22
C GLN A 664 16.48 -22.58 35.63
N ALA A 665 16.38 -23.44 34.64
CA ALA A 665 17.55 -23.96 33.95
C ALA A 665 18.35 -22.83 33.27
N LEU A 666 17.70 -21.89 32.57
CA LEU A 666 18.36 -20.75 31.94
C LEU A 666 19.13 -19.87 32.96
N MET A 667 18.59 -19.69 34.16
CA MET A 667 19.25 -18.98 35.24
C MET A 667 20.37 -19.80 35.94
N ALA A 668 20.25 -21.12 35.96
CA ALA A 668 21.24 -22.02 36.57
C ALA A 668 22.49 -22.23 35.69
N LEU A 669 22.37 -22.12 34.36
CA LEU A 669 23.49 -22.23 33.44
C LEU A 669 24.54 -21.14 33.69
N PRO A 670 25.86 -21.47 33.54
CA PRO A 670 26.90 -20.48 33.78
C PRO A 670 26.85 -19.33 32.77
N ALA A 671 26.76 -18.11 33.27
CA ALA A 671 26.79 -16.90 32.43
C ALA A 671 28.23 -16.57 32.04
N LEU A 672 28.47 -16.29 30.76
CA LEU A 672 29.73 -15.71 30.28
C LEU A 672 29.78 -14.19 30.58
N SER A 673 28.63 -13.53 30.48
CA SER A 673 28.43 -12.14 30.93
C SER A 673 26.97 -11.93 31.35
N GLU A 674 26.75 -10.99 32.25
CA GLU A 674 25.42 -10.63 32.74
C GLU A 674 25.35 -9.12 32.96
N SER A 675 24.24 -8.51 32.55
CA SER A 675 23.91 -7.10 32.74
C SER A 675 22.65 -6.97 33.62
N GLU A 676 22.08 -5.78 33.71
CA GLU A 676 20.82 -5.56 34.43
C GLU A 676 19.69 -6.42 33.86
N PHE A 677 19.52 -6.45 32.53
CA PHE A 677 18.41 -7.12 31.88
C PHE A 677 18.78 -8.41 31.17
N VAL A 678 20.01 -8.52 30.67
CA VAL A 678 20.40 -9.57 29.74
C VAL A 678 21.46 -10.48 30.32
N ARG A 679 21.27 -11.78 30.11
CA ARG A 679 22.21 -12.84 30.50
C ARG A 679 22.73 -13.52 29.23
N HIS A 680 24.04 -13.50 29.01
CA HIS A 680 24.71 -14.23 27.96
C HIS A 680 25.30 -15.54 28.52
N ILE A 681 24.82 -16.66 27.97
CA ILE A 681 25.22 -18.00 28.34
C ILE A 681 25.99 -18.61 27.15
N ARG A 682 27.12 -19.25 27.40
CA ARG A 682 27.84 -20.01 26.38
C ARG A 682 27.96 -21.46 26.82
N LEU A 683 27.49 -22.37 25.99
CA LEU A 683 27.52 -23.80 26.23
C LEU A 683 28.81 -24.42 25.65
N GLU A 684 29.22 -25.54 26.22
CA GLU A 684 30.34 -26.33 25.69
C GLU A 684 29.96 -27.02 24.36
N LYS A 685 28.73 -27.58 24.30
CA LYS A 685 28.17 -28.22 23.12
C LYS A 685 27.13 -27.33 22.45
N PRO A 686 26.91 -27.45 21.13
CA PRO A 686 25.83 -26.75 20.45
C PRO A 686 24.47 -27.17 21.02
N LEU A 687 23.53 -26.19 21.02
CA LEU A 687 22.11 -26.42 21.30
C LEU A 687 21.51 -27.39 20.27
N GLN A 688 20.57 -28.18 20.72
CA GLN A 688 19.65 -28.90 19.85
C GLN A 688 18.47 -27.97 19.55
N LEU A 689 18.51 -27.33 18.40
CA LEU A 689 17.51 -26.38 17.91
C LEU A 689 16.73 -27.02 16.77
N CYS A 690 15.50 -27.43 17.04
CA CYS A 690 14.61 -27.96 16.02
C CYS A 690 13.35 -27.11 15.93
N VAL A 691 13.10 -26.55 14.73
CA VAL A 691 11.96 -25.67 14.45
C VAL A 691 11.30 -26.13 13.16
N ASP A 692 10.01 -26.49 13.23
CA ASP A 692 9.25 -26.97 12.09
C ASP A 692 8.04 -26.08 11.82
N GLY A 693 8.20 -25.18 10.88
CA GLY A 693 7.14 -24.23 10.49
C GLY A 693 5.91 -24.90 9.86
N ARG A 694 6.04 -26.13 9.34
CA ARG A 694 4.91 -26.86 8.75
C ARG A 694 3.95 -27.40 9.83
N THR A 695 4.50 -27.92 10.91
CA THR A 695 3.70 -28.44 12.03
C THR A 695 3.50 -27.41 13.14
N GLY A 696 4.20 -26.29 13.07
CA GLY A 696 4.23 -25.27 14.11
C GLY A 696 5.01 -25.68 15.36
N LYS A 697 5.69 -26.82 15.37
CA LYS A 697 6.37 -27.34 16.55
C LYS A 697 7.81 -26.85 16.63
N ALA A 698 8.25 -26.56 17.85
CA ALA A 698 9.67 -26.33 18.15
C ALA A 698 10.10 -27.03 19.41
N LEU A 699 11.35 -27.49 19.42
CA LEU A 699 12.05 -28.00 20.57
C LEU A 699 13.47 -27.45 20.59
N ILE A 700 13.83 -26.80 21.69
CA ILE A 700 15.15 -26.26 21.94
C ILE A 700 15.66 -26.89 23.25
N GLY A 701 16.83 -27.50 23.23
CA GLY A 701 17.38 -28.14 24.39
C GLY A 701 18.90 -28.29 24.35
N ILE A 702 19.40 -28.88 25.43
CA ILE A 702 20.81 -29.17 25.68
C ILE A 702 21.03 -30.66 25.55
#